data_01e4c82bc201537aa617fb3cc934ba47
#
_entry.id   01e4c82bc201537aa617fb3cc934ba47
#
_cell.length_a   1.000
_cell.length_b   1.000
_cell.length_c   1.000
_cell.angle_alpha   90.00
_cell.angle_beta   90.00
_cell.angle_gamma   90.00
#
_symmetry.space_group_name_H-M   'P 1'
#
loop_
_entity.id
_entity.type
_entity.pdbx_description
1 polymer ?
#
loop_
_entity_poly.entity_id
_entity_poly.type
_entity_poly.pdbx_seq_one_letter_code
_entity_poly.pdbx_strand_id
1 'polypeptide(L)'
;MSITVAKSAGFCFGVNRAINIVNSLLDKNVKVSTLGPIIHNMEVVNELESRGCKAVDNIDKVEKDATLVIRSHGVPKYVIDKLDENGVKYEDATCPFVKKIHNIVANPDNKDGIVLIAGNSVHPEVEGIIGHCSTECHTFKNSEEIDEIYNNILKKNNKQVFVVAQTTFDTKEWKKCVKKIKKLCTNAKIFDTICNATSVRQTEADLLAAQSDFMVVIGDRHSSNTGKLFDICKRQCDNTVLIETADELDALQVSVAEKIGVTAGASTPARIIKEVLDTMSEIKSGVTNGEESFEALLEESLKNLNTNERVMGTVLSIAPNEVQVDVGRKQTGFIPANELSNDPNAKPEDIVKVGDKIELLIMKTNDQEGTIMLSKRRVDAAKGWEILESKVESQDVLTGKVTEAVKGGVIVIYNDVRVFIPASQATATRDESLEDLVGKEVQFRLIEVSQRGRRKRAIGSIRSVLKEQRAAQREEFWKNCEIGKKYTGVVKSLTSYGAFVDLGGVFGMIHISELSWTHIKHPSEVVNVGDTVEVYVKDINEETKKISLGFKNADENPWEILKNQYPEGTVVKATIVGLTSFGAFANIIPGIDGLIHISQIANKRIEKPADVLSVGETVEAKITAIDFDKKRVSLSMRALLPEDEQAPAEAAEEVAE
;
A
#
# COMPACT_ATOMS: atom_id res chain seq x y z
N MET A 1 20.46 -42.66 -11.31
CA MET A 1 21.45 -41.85 -12.04
C MET A 1 20.76 -40.65 -12.63
N SER A 2 21.23 -39.42 -12.41
CA SER A 2 20.60 -38.23 -12.96
C SER A 2 21.66 -37.25 -13.49
N ILE A 3 21.44 -36.72 -14.68
CA ILE A 3 22.17 -35.55 -15.20
C ILE A 3 21.24 -34.34 -15.00
N THR A 4 21.71 -33.34 -14.28
CA THR A 4 20.96 -32.12 -14.04
C THR A 4 21.71 -30.93 -14.63
N VAL A 5 21.06 -30.20 -15.52
CA VAL A 5 21.63 -29.03 -16.19
C VAL A 5 21.12 -27.77 -15.51
N ALA A 6 22.03 -26.82 -15.23
CA ALA A 6 21.67 -25.52 -14.71
C ALA A 6 20.82 -24.75 -15.74
N LYS A 7 19.69 -24.21 -15.31
CA LYS A 7 18.76 -23.46 -16.18
C LYS A 7 19.38 -22.20 -16.77
N SER A 8 20.32 -21.59 -16.02
CA SER A 8 21.05 -20.39 -16.44
C SER A 8 22.22 -20.67 -17.39
N ALA A 9 22.52 -21.95 -17.71
CA ALA A 9 23.64 -22.32 -18.58
C ALA A 9 23.54 -21.67 -19.99
N GLY A 10 24.71 -21.33 -20.56
CA GLY A 10 24.80 -20.79 -21.93
C GLY A 10 24.74 -19.26 -22.05
N PHE A 11 24.60 -18.74 -23.26
CA PHE A 11 24.71 -17.30 -23.56
C PHE A 11 23.89 -16.42 -22.63
N CYS A 12 24.51 -15.38 -22.09
CA CYS A 12 23.79 -14.30 -21.44
C CYS A 12 23.23 -13.31 -22.47
N PHE A 13 22.34 -12.40 -22.02
CA PHE A 13 21.76 -11.37 -22.87
C PHE A 13 22.84 -10.52 -23.60
N GLY A 14 23.86 -10.04 -22.91
CA GLY A 14 24.91 -9.20 -23.49
C GLY A 14 25.72 -9.90 -24.58
N VAL A 15 26.05 -11.16 -24.36
CA VAL A 15 26.75 -12.01 -25.35
C VAL A 15 25.85 -12.27 -26.56
N ASN A 16 24.62 -12.67 -26.33
CA ASN A 16 23.67 -12.95 -27.41
C ASN A 16 23.43 -11.70 -28.29
N ARG A 17 23.27 -10.52 -27.65
CA ARG A 17 23.16 -9.24 -28.35
C ARG A 17 24.39 -8.95 -29.23
N ALA A 18 25.60 -9.14 -28.71
CA ALA A 18 26.83 -8.87 -29.46
C ALA A 18 26.95 -9.78 -30.68
N ILE A 19 26.66 -11.07 -30.52
CA ILE A 19 26.65 -12.04 -31.64
C ILE A 19 25.59 -11.67 -32.68
N ASN A 20 24.38 -11.32 -32.25
CA ASN A 20 23.30 -10.93 -33.15
C ASN A 20 23.63 -9.68 -33.98
N ILE A 21 24.33 -8.69 -33.39
CA ILE A 21 24.81 -7.49 -34.12
C ILE A 21 25.76 -7.91 -35.23
N VAL A 22 26.77 -8.73 -34.91
CA VAL A 22 27.74 -9.22 -35.93
C VAL A 22 27.01 -10.02 -37.02
N ASN A 23 26.16 -10.99 -36.67
CA ASN A 23 25.40 -11.79 -37.61
C ASN A 23 24.52 -10.93 -38.52
N SER A 24 23.81 -9.95 -37.96
CA SER A 24 22.95 -9.03 -38.73
C SER A 24 23.74 -8.18 -39.75
N LEU A 25 24.99 -7.85 -39.46
CA LEU A 25 25.87 -7.13 -40.38
C LEU A 25 26.39 -8.08 -41.49
N LEU A 26 26.82 -9.29 -41.12
CA LEU A 26 27.27 -10.32 -42.05
C LEU A 26 26.15 -10.73 -43.01
N ASP A 27 24.93 -10.94 -42.52
CA ASP A 27 23.76 -11.29 -43.33
C ASP A 27 23.39 -10.17 -44.35
N LYS A 28 23.77 -8.91 -44.04
CA LYS A 28 23.65 -7.78 -44.98
C LYS A 28 24.83 -7.62 -45.91
N ASN A 29 25.75 -8.60 -45.93
CA ASN A 29 27.00 -8.55 -46.70
C ASN A 29 27.88 -7.34 -46.37
N VAL A 30 27.84 -6.83 -45.15
CA VAL A 30 28.73 -5.77 -44.66
C VAL A 30 30.05 -6.43 -44.24
N LYS A 31 31.19 -5.85 -44.63
CA LYS A 31 32.47 -6.29 -44.07
C LYS A 31 32.54 -5.89 -42.59
N VAL A 32 32.81 -6.86 -41.75
CA VAL A 32 32.82 -6.68 -40.31
C VAL A 32 34.19 -6.97 -39.73
N SER A 33 34.67 -6.06 -38.88
CA SER A 33 35.84 -6.30 -38.04
C SER A 33 35.44 -6.15 -36.58
N THR A 34 36.07 -6.90 -35.67
CA THR A 34 35.87 -6.74 -34.20
C THR A 34 37.18 -6.29 -33.55
N LEU A 35 37.08 -5.41 -32.55
CA LEU A 35 38.25 -5.01 -31.78
C LEU A 35 38.57 -6.03 -30.69
N GLY A 36 39.47 -6.97 -31.00
CA GLY A 36 39.69 -8.21 -30.27
C GLY A 36 38.52 -9.21 -30.44
N PRO A 37 38.56 -10.35 -29.77
CA PRO A 37 37.48 -11.33 -29.77
C PRO A 37 36.18 -10.72 -29.29
N ILE A 38 35.08 -10.95 -30.03
CA ILE A 38 33.76 -10.37 -29.68
C ILE A 38 33.26 -10.89 -28.31
N ILE A 39 33.62 -12.14 -28.00
CA ILE A 39 33.39 -12.83 -26.72
C ILE A 39 34.56 -13.77 -26.42
N HIS A 40 34.68 -14.21 -25.17
CA HIS A 40 35.65 -15.25 -24.77
C HIS A 40 35.07 -16.65 -25.08
N ASN A 41 35.11 -17.05 -26.35
CA ASN A 41 34.84 -18.40 -26.81
C ASN A 41 35.43 -18.53 -28.22
N MET A 42 36.51 -19.32 -28.33
CA MET A 42 37.25 -19.46 -29.59
C MET A 42 36.47 -20.16 -30.69
N GLU A 43 35.61 -21.12 -30.37
CA GLU A 43 34.77 -21.77 -31.40
C GLU A 43 33.85 -20.75 -32.08
N VAL A 44 33.19 -19.90 -31.30
CA VAL A 44 32.31 -18.85 -31.84
C VAL A 44 33.09 -17.83 -32.66
N VAL A 45 34.30 -17.47 -32.19
CA VAL A 45 35.16 -16.53 -32.92
C VAL A 45 35.56 -17.15 -34.29
N ASN A 46 35.99 -18.41 -34.31
CA ASN A 46 36.35 -19.14 -35.53
C ASN A 46 35.16 -19.28 -36.50
N GLU A 47 33.96 -19.54 -35.97
CA GLU A 47 32.73 -19.58 -36.76
C GLU A 47 32.46 -18.25 -37.45
N LEU A 48 32.55 -17.12 -36.71
CA LEU A 48 32.34 -15.78 -37.25
C LEU A 48 33.45 -15.41 -38.27
N GLU A 49 34.70 -15.81 -38.00
CA GLU A 49 35.80 -15.62 -38.97
C GLU A 49 35.58 -16.38 -40.27
N SER A 50 35.08 -17.63 -40.21
CA SER A 50 34.72 -18.41 -41.39
C SER A 50 33.64 -17.72 -42.24
N ARG A 51 32.79 -16.89 -41.63
CA ARG A 51 31.75 -16.07 -42.25
C ARG A 51 32.25 -14.71 -42.72
N GLY A 52 33.53 -14.38 -42.50
CA GLY A 52 34.17 -13.15 -43.01
C GLY A 52 34.29 -12.02 -41.96
N CYS A 53 34.03 -12.30 -40.67
CA CYS A 53 34.31 -11.34 -39.59
C CYS A 53 35.80 -11.45 -39.22
N LYS A 54 36.52 -10.33 -39.15
CA LYS A 54 37.95 -10.31 -38.78
C LYS A 54 38.17 -9.70 -37.39
N ALA A 55 38.79 -10.44 -36.49
CA ALA A 55 39.27 -9.88 -35.24
C ALA A 55 40.56 -9.09 -35.46
N VAL A 56 40.60 -7.83 -35.03
CA VAL A 56 41.79 -6.94 -35.13
C VAL A 56 42.21 -6.47 -33.74
N ASP A 57 43.52 -6.35 -33.52
CA ASP A 57 44.05 -5.94 -32.21
C ASP A 57 44.16 -4.41 -32.07
N ASN A 58 44.15 -3.68 -33.23
CA ASN A 58 44.32 -2.26 -33.26
C ASN A 58 43.38 -1.62 -34.30
N ILE A 59 42.89 -0.44 -34.00
CA ILE A 59 42.01 0.38 -34.84
C ILE A 59 42.66 0.64 -36.21
N ASP A 60 43.97 0.83 -36.24
CA ASP A 60 44.71 1.12 -37.48
C ASP A 60 44.73 -0.03 -38.50
N LYS A 61 44.34 -1.23 -38.07
CA LYS A 61 44.21 -2.43 -38.94
C LYS A 61 42.78 -2.62 -39.51
N VAL A 62 41.85 -1.74 -39.19
CA VAL A 62 40.49 -1.80 -39.69
C VAL A 62 40.45 -1.39 -41.15
N GLU A 63 39.85 -2.21 -42.02
CA GLU A 63 39.66 -1.88 -43.43
C GLU A 63 38.71 -0.66 -43.56
N LYS A 64 39.02 0.29 -44.45
CA LYS A 64 38.27 1.54 -44.61
C LYS A 64 36.79 1.38 -44.94
N ASP A 65 36.42 0.23 -45.56
CA ASP A 65 35.05 -0.12 -45.93
C ASP A 65 34.38 -1.11 -44.98
N ALA A 66 35.07 -1.50 -43.90
CA ALA A 66 34.54 -2.36 -42.87
C ALA A 66 33.83 -1.56 -41.76
N THR A 67 32.81 -2.16 -41.18
CA THR A 67 32.20 -1.67 -39.92
C THR A 67 32.86 -2.39 -38.76
N LEU A 68 33.44 -1.62 -37.85
CA LEU A 68 34.02 -2.14 -36.61
C LEU A 68 32.93 -2.45 -35.59
N VAL A 69 32.95 -3.60 -34.94
CA VAL A 69 32.05 -3.92 -33.81
C VAL A 69 32.87 -3.92 -32.53
N ILE A 70 32.48 -3.05 -31.58
CA ILE A 70 33.06 -3.00 -30.25
C ILE A 70 32.55 -4.21 -29.47
N ARG A 71 33.47 -4.97 -28.83
CA ARG A 71 33.18 -6.19 -28.08
C ARG A 71 32.23 -5.97 -26.89
N SER A 72 31.60 -7.05 -26.42
CA SER A 72 30.63 -7.02 -25.32
C SER A 72 31.17 -6.48 -23.99
N HIS A 73 32.48 -6.54 -23.76
CA HIS A 73 33.18 -6.04 -22.58
C HIS A 73 33.38 -4.52 -22.56
N GLY A 74 33.11 -3.86 -23.71
CA GLY A 74 33.42 -2.45 -23.93
C GLY A 74 34.90 -2.18 -24.18
N VAL A 75 35.22 -0.92 -24.37
CA VAL A 75 36.56 -0.40 -24.57
C VAL A 75 36.77 0.89 -23.77
N PRO A 76 37.99 1.28 -23.45
CA PRO A 76 38.29 2.58 -22.85
C PRO A 76 37.79 3.77 -23.69
N LYS A 77 37.42 4.86 -23.04
CA LYS A 77 36.87 6.04 -23.72
C LYS A 77 37.79 6.59 -24.83
N TYR A 78 39.09 6.64 -24.59
CA TYR A 78 40.05 7.12 -25.60
C TYR A 78 40.03 6.33 -26.90
N VAL A 79 39.62 5.06 -26.86
CA VAL A 79 39.45 4.20 -28.04
C VAL A 79 38.24 4.68 -28.86
N ILE A 80 37.14 5.04 -28.19
CA ILE A 80 35.95 5.58 -28.84
C ILE A 80 36.27 6.95 -29.46
N ASP A 81 36.93 7.83 -28.70
CA ASP A 81 37.33 9.14 -29.16
C ASP A 81 38.23 9.04 -30.43
N LYS A 82 39.16 8.08 -30.44
CA LYS A 82 40.04 7.82 -31.63
C LYS A 82 39.26 7.27 -32.83
N LEU A 83 38.22 6.44 -32.62
CA LEU A 83 37.35 5.97 -33.70
C LEU A 83 36.57 7.13 -34.34
N ASP A 84 36.04 8.02 -33.51
CA ASP A 84 35.32 9.23 -33.96
C ASP A 84 36.25 10.18 -34.71
N GLU A 85 37.46 10.45 -34.19
CA GLU A 85 38.48 11.27 -34.83
C GLU A 85 38.91 10.73 -36.20
N ASN A 86 39.08 9.41 -36.31
CA ASN A 86 39.48 8.75 -37.55
C ASN A 86 38.32 8.52 -38.53
N GLY A 87 37.08 8.87 -38.16
CA GLY A 87 35.88 8.64 -38.97
C GLY A 87 35.58 7.17 -39.26
N VAL A 88 35.99 6.25 -38.36
CA VAL A 88 35.76 4.81 -38.52
C VAL A 88 34.30 4.52 -38.20
N LYS A 89 33.60 3.85 -39.13
CA LYS A 89 32.25 3.41 -38.89
C LYS A 89 32.26 2.27 -37.89
N TYR A 90 31.51 2.37 -36.76
CA TYR A 90 31.45 1.34 -35.77
C TYR A 90 30.03 1.12 -35.22
N GLU A 91 29.80 -0.08 -34.70
CA GLU A 91 28.63 -0.47 -33.92
C GLU A 91 29.05 -0.88 -32.51
N ASP A 92 28.40 -0.29 -31.50
CA ASP A 92 28.72 -0.52 -30.09
C ASP A 92 27.93 -1.74 -29.56
N ALA A 93 28.60 -2.90 -29.50
CA ALA A 93 28.05 -4.11 -28.91
C ALA A 93 28.35 -4.24 -27.39
N THR A 94 28.90 -3.19 -26.74
CA THR A 94 29.10 -3.18 -25.29
C THR A 94 27.82 -3.56 -24.56
N CYS A 95 27.94 -4.50 -23.62
CA CYS A 95 26.81 -4.93 -22.81
C CYS A 95 26.21 -3.72 -22.04
N PRO A 96 24.90 -3.52 -22.06
CA PRO A 96 24.26 -2.41 -21.36
C PRO A 96 24.60 -2.32 -19.87
N PHE A 97 24.80 -3.46 -19.20
CA PHE A 97 25.22 -3.50 -17.80
C PHE A 97 26.65 -2.96 -17.62
N VAL A 98 27.56 -3.25 -18.53
CA VAL A 98 28.90 -2.67 -18.56
C VAL A 98 28.82 -1.16 -18.87
N LYS A 99 28.01 -0.76 -19.83
CA LYS A 99 27.80 0.65 -20.19
C LYS A 99 27.25 1.47 -19.03
N LYS A 100 26.39 0.87 -18.21
CA LYS A 100 25.90 1.48 -16.95
C LYS A 100 27.07 1.78 -15.99
N ILE A 101 28.05 0.87 -15.87
CA ILE A 101 29.23 1.09 -15.03
C ILE A 101 30.08 2.23 -15.61
N HIS A 102 30.31 2.23 -16.93
CA HIS A 102 31.03 3.33 -17.60
C HIS A 102 30.39 4.68 -17.28
N ASN A 103 29.05 4.79 -17.36
CA ASN A 103 28.33 6.01 -17.03
C ASN A 103 28.45 6.42 -15.55
N ILE A 104 28.46 5.45 -14.63
CA ILE A 104 28.64 5.71 -13.20
C ILE A 104 30.02 6.30 -12.93
N VAL A 105 31.09 5.71 -13.47
CA VAL A 105 32.45 6.15 -13.21
C VAL A 105 32.86 7.41 -14.00
N ALA A 106 32.19 7.67 -15.11
CA ALA A 106 32.39 8.88 -15.94
C ALA A 106 31.62 10.10 -15.43
N ASN A 107 30.77 9.97 -14.39
CA ASN A 107 29.93 11.06 -13.90
C ASN A 107 30.80 12.24 -13.45
N PRO A 108 30.55 13.45 -13.97
CA PRO A 108 31.29 14.67 -13.58
C PRO A 108 31.23 15.00 -12.08
N ASP A 109 30.18 14.59 -11.39
CA ASP A 109 30.03 14.77 -9.94
C ASP A 109 31.08 14.00 -9.13
N ASN A 110 31.78 13.03 -9.76
CA ASN A 110 32.82 12.22 -9.13
C ASN A 110 34.22 12.88 -9.17
N LYS A 111 34.41 14.04 -9.81
CA LYS A 111 35.71 14.64 -10.08
C LYS A 111 36.61 14.79 -8.86
N ASP A 112 36.05 15.05 -7.69
CA ASP A 112 36.79 15.22 -6.44
C ASP A 112 36.84 13.94 -5.59
N GLY A 113 36.41 12.79 -6.16
CA GLY A 113 36.32 11.51 -5.49
C GLY A 113 37.48 10.58 -5.80
N ILE A 114 37.34 9.34 -5.29
CA ILE A 114 38.17 8.17 -5.63
C ILE A 114 37.25 7.04 -6.02
N VAL A 115 37.52 6.39 -7.15
CA VAL A 115 36.75 5.22 -7.61
C VAL A 115 37.47 3.93 -7.22
N LEU A 116 36.79 3.03 -6.53
CA LEU A 116 37.26 1.68 -6.26
C LEU A 116 36.52 0.69 -7.17
N ILE A 117 37.25 -0.14 -7.86
CA ILE A 117 36.74 -1.10 -8.83
C ILE A 117 37.06 -2.51 -8.36
N ALA A 118 36.03 -3.27 -7.96
CA ALA A 118 36.18 -4.70 -7.66
C ALA A 118 36.35 -5.50 -8.94
N GLY A 119 37.55 -5.99 -9.22
CA GLY A 119 37.86 -6.71 -10.46
C GLY A 119 39.35 -6.90 -10.69
N ASN A 120 39.69 -7.66 -11.73
CA ASN A 120 41.07 -7.83 -12.16
C ASN A 120 41.48 -6.73 -13.15
N SER A 121 42.49 -5.94 -12.83
CA SER A 121 42.94 -4.78 -13.63
C SER A 121 43.31 -5.10 -15.08
N VAL A 122 43.79 -6.32 -15.36
CA VAL A 122 44.14 -6.77 -16.71
C VAL A 122 42.97 -7.37 -17.50
N HIS A 123 41.77 -7.41 -16.91
CA HIS A 123 40.57 -7.90 -17.61
C HIS A 123 40.01 -6.83 -18.53
N PRO A 124 39.64 -7.14 -19.79
CA PRO A 124 39.14 -6.18 -20.77
C PRO A 124 37.99 -5.29 -20.29
N GLU A 125 37.06 -5.83 -19.50
CA GLU A 125 35.94 -5.06 -18.92
C GLU A 125 36.45 -4.04 -17.91
N VAL A 126 37.41 -4.43 -17.04
CA VAL A 126 37.97 -3.53 -16.02
C VAL A 126 38.83 -2.46 -16.66
N GLU A 127 39.62 -2.78 -17.70
CA GLU A 127 40.33 -1.79 -18.51
C GLU A 127 39.37 -0.74 -19.13
N GLY A 128 38.24 -1.22 -19.66
CA GLY A 128 37.16 -0.37 -20.15
C GLY A 128 36.64 0.58 -19.05
N ILE A 129 36.35 0.05 -17.87
CA ILE A 129 35.87 0.84 -16.73
C ILE A 129 36.92 1.89 -16.31
N ILE A 130 38.18 1.49 -16.15
CA ILE A 130 39.29 2.39 -15.81
C ILE A 130 39.38 3.53 -16.82
N GLY A 131 39.31 3.21 -18.13
CA GLY A 131 39.41 4.21 -19.20
C GLY A 131 38.24 5.18 -19.29
N HIS A 132 37.14 4.92 -18.56
CA HIS A 132 36.01 5.82 -18.43
C HIS A 132 35.99 6.63 -17.13
N CYS A 133 36.89 6.33 -16.18
CA CYS A 133 36.95 7.05 -14.91
C CYS A 133 37.29 8.53 -15.12
N SER A 134 36.49 9.43 -14.53
CA SER A 134 36.70 10.87 -14.54
C SER A 134 37.67 11.34 -13.46
N THR A 135 38.11 10.44 -12.55
CA THR A 135 38.96 10.71 -11.38
C THR A 135 39.90 9.55 -11.10
N GLU A 136 40.73 9.71 -10.06
CA GLU A 136 41.63 8.64 -9.55
C GLU A 136 40.85 7.34 -9.26
N CYS A 137 41.35 6.21 -9.79
CA CYS A 137 40.73 4.92 -9.59
C CYS A 137 41.73 3.83 -9.14
N HIS A 138 41.26 2.88 -8.35
CA HIS A 138 42.02 1.75 -7.85
C HIS A 138 41.21 0.48 -7.99
N THR A 139 41.88 -0.63 -8.32
CA THR A 139 41.27 -1.95 -8.44
C THR A 139 41.61 -2.81 -7.24
N PHE A 140 40.70 -3.73 -6.89
CA PHE A 140 40.91 -4.76 -5.88
C PHE A 140 40.22 -6.06 -6.28
N LYS A 141 40.80 -7.21 -5.91
CA LYS A 141 40.31 -8.56 -6.26
C LYS A 141 39.54 -9.24 -5.11
N ASN A 142 39.85 -8.85 -3.88
CA ASN A 142 39.28 -9.46 -2.67
C ASN A 142 39.18 -8.44 -1.52
N SER A 143 38.57 -8.89 -0.42
CA SER A 143 38.43 -8.06 0.78
C SER A 143 39.73 -7.74 1.50
N GLU A 144 40.81 -8.48 1.29
CA GLU A 144 42.10 -8.25 1.93
C GLU A 144 42.83 -7.05 1.32
N GLU A 145 42.83 -6.93 0.00
CA GLU A 145 43.42 -5.80 -0.74
C GLU A 145 42.81 -4.44 -0.38
N ILE A 146 41.58 -4.43 0.15
CA ILE A 146 40.92 -3.19 0.60
C ILE A 146 41.67 -2.56 1.79
N ASP A 147 42.28 -3.34 2.68
CA ASP A 147 43.04 -2.81 3.82
C ASP A 147 44.28 -2.05 3.35
N GLU A 148 44.95 -2.55 2.32
CA GLU A 148 46.12 -1.90 1.73
C GLU A 148 45.73 -0.57 1.07
N ILE A 149 44.66 -0.56 0.26
CA ILE A 149 44.13 0.64 -0.37
C ILE A 149 43.68 1.66 0.68
N TYR A 150 42.98 1.20 1.74
CA TYR A 150 42.57 2.07 2.82
C TYR A 150 43.75 2.74 3.54
N ASN A 151 44.74 1.96 3.97
CA ASN A 151 45.87 2.49 4.70
C ASN A 151 46.79 3.39 3.88
N ASN A 152 46.98 3.06 2.60
CA ASN A 152 47.90 3.79 1.73
C ASN A 152 47.27 5.05 1.12
N ILE A 153 45.96 5.03 0.81
CA ILE A 153 45.31 6.03 0.00
C ILE A 153 44.13 6.68 0.75
N LEU A 154 43.10 5.91 1.14
CA LEU A 154 41.83 6.47 1.62
C LEU A 154 41.96 7.15 2.98
N LYS A 155 42.74 6.59 3.90
CA LYS A 155 42.97 7.15 5.23
C LYS A 155 43.64 8.53 5.21
N LYS A 156 44.41 8.82 4.16
CA LYS A 156 45.11 10.08 3.99
C LYS A 156 44.27 11.13 3.26
N ASN A 157 43.19 10.73 2.62
CA ASN A 157 42.31 11.56 1.80
C ASN A 157 40.89 11.59 2.37
N ASN A 158 40.33 12.76 2.52
CA ASN A 158 38.91 12.91 2.94
C ASN A 158 37.96 13.03 1.74
N LYS A 159 38.34 12.41 0.61
CA LYS A 159 37.54 12.44 -0.62
C LYS A 159 36.38 11.47 -0.56
N GLN A 160 35.31 11.76 -1.31
CA GLN A 160 34.18 10.84 -1.51
C GLN A 160 34.67 9.57 -2.20
N VAL A 161 34.27 8.40 -1.71
CA VAL A 161 34.64 7.11 -2.30
C VAL A 161 33.45 6.55 -3.07
N PHE A 162 33.66 6.22 -4.33
CA PHE A 162 32.67 5.56 -5.20
C PHE A 162 33.13 4.13 -5.45
N VAL A 163 32.26 3.16 -5.28
CA VAL A 163 32.64 1.76 -5.40
C VAL A 163 31.74 1.05 -6.42
N VAL A 164 32.36 0.40 -7.39
CA VAL A 164 31.71 -0.42 -8.42
C VAL A 164 32.36 -1.78 -8.48
N ALA A 165 31.66 -2.76 -9.05
CA ALA A 165 32.18 -4.11 -9.29
C ALA A 165 32.11 -4.43 -10.79
N GLN A 166 33.08 -5.23 -11.26
CA GLN A 166 33.02 -5.93 -12.53
C GLN A 166 31.73 -6.78 -12.59
N THR A 167 31.06 -6.82 -13.74
CA THR A 167 29.78 -7.53 -13.88
C THR A 167 29.83 -9.02 -13.53
N THR A 168 31.01 -9.65 -13.66
CA THR A 168 31.26 -11.07 -13.37
C THR A 168 31.97 -11.32 -12.03
N PHE A 169 31.99 -10.35 -11.12
CA PHE A 169 32.65 -10.50 -9.82
C PHE A 169 31.93 -11.56 -8.94
N ASP A 170 32.67 -12.22 -8.01
CA ASP A 170 32.09 -13.18 -7.07
C ASP A 170 31.13 -12.48 -6.10
N THR A 171 29.89 -12.93 -6.05
CA THR A 171 28.83 -12.30 -5.24
C THR A 171 29.04 -12.47 -3.74
N LYS A 172 29.64 -13.61 -3.30
CA LYS A 172 29.95 -13.86 -1.87
C LYS A 172 31.10 -12.95 -1.42
N GLU A 173 32.13 -12.81 -2.26
CA GLU A 173 33.26 -11.93 -1.99
C GLU A 173 32.86 -10.44 -2.04
N TRP A 174 32.01 -10.05 -2.99
CA TRP A 174 31.46 -8.70 -3.04
C TRP A 174 30.76 -8.30 -1.75
N LYS A 175 29.93 -9.17 -1.19
CA LYS A 175 29.23 -8.92 0.09
C LYS A 175 30.22 -8.69 1.23
N LYS A 176 31.36 -9.42 1.26
CA LYS A 176 32.44 -9.21 2.26
C LYS A 176 33.09 -7.85 2.04
N CYS A 177 33.44 -7.54 0.79
CA CYS A 177 34.06 -6.26 0.40
C CYS A 177 33.17 -5.08 0.79
N VAL A 178 31.86 -5.12 0.45
CA VAL A 178 30.89 -4.08 0.82
C VAL A 178 30.81 -3.89 2.34
N LYS A 179 30.74 -4.99 3.11
CA LYS A 179 30.69 -4.92 4.57
C LYS A 179 31.98 -4.26 5.14
N LYS A 180 33.12 -4.57 4.56
CA LYS A 180 34.42 -4.03 4.97
C LYS A 180 34.53 -2.55 4.62
N ILE A 181 34.19 -2.16 3.39
CA ILE A 181 34.22 -0.77 2.94
C ILE A 181 33.31 0.11 3.78
N LYS A 182 32.06 -0.34 4.05
CA LYS A 182 31.12 0.39 4.92
C LYS A 182 31.66 0.61 6.35
N LYS A 183 32.51 -0.32 6.83
CA LYS A 183 33.15 -0.21 8.16
C LYS A 183 34.31 0.79 8.16
N LEU A 184 35.07 0.83 7.06
CA LEU A 184 36.28 1.65 6.95
C LEU A 184 36.01 3.07 6.43
N CYS A 185 35.01 3.23 5.53
CA CYS A 185 34.72 4.47 4.83
C CYS A 185 33.26 4.86 5.04
N THR A 186 33.01 5.83 5.92
CA THR A 186 31.64 6.31 6.21
C THR A 186 31.04 7.13 5.07
N ASN A 187 31.89 7.67 4.18
CA ASN A 187 31.50 8.47 3.01
C ASN A 187 31.50 7.66 1.70
N ALA A 188 31.51 6.33 1.75
CA ALA A 188 31.50 5.50 0.56
C ALA A 188 30.09 5.37 -0.07
N LYS A 189 30.01 5.69 -1.36
CA LYS A 189 28.83 5.44 -2.19
C LYS A 189 29.05 4.16 -3.00
N ILE A 190 28.31 3.11 -2.65
CA ILE A 190 28.50 1.77 -3.22
C ILE A 190 27.39 1.50 -4.22
N PHE A 191 27.77 1.11 -5.44
CA PHE A 191 26.87 0.70 -6.51
C PHE A 191 27.00 -0.81 -6.70
N ASP A 192 25.89 -1.52 -6.56
CA ASP A 192 25.84 -2.94 -6.87
C ASP A 192 25.70 -3.10 -8.40
N THR A 193 26.85 -3.37 -9.04
CA THR A 193 26.97 -3.45 -10.50
C THR A 193 27.21 -4.87 -11.00
N ILE A 194 27.19 -5.88 -10.12
CA ILE A 194 27.23 -7.28 -10.55
C ILE A 194 25.97 -7.58 -11.37
N CYS A 195 26.18 -8.19 -12.53
CA CYS A 195 25.08 -8.53 -13.41
C CYS A 195 24.18 -9.61 -12.76
N ASN A 196 22.85 -9.41 -12.83
CA ASN A 196 21.90 -10.37 -12.28
C ASN A 196 22.09 -11.78 -12.89
N ALA A 197 22.36 -11.88 -14.20
CA ALA A 197 22.68 -13.15 -14.84
C ALA A 197 23.88 -13.86 -14.22
N THR A 198 24.87 -13.11 -13.73
CA THR A 198 26.02 -13.63 -12.98
C THR A 198 25.59 -14.14 -11.60
N SER A 199 24.81 -13.34 -10.88
CA SER A 199 24.35 -13.71 -9.53
C SER A 199 23.48 -14.98 -9.55
N VAL A 200 22.57 -15.10 -10.50
CA VAL A 200 21.70 -16.28 -10.69
C VAL A 200 22.57 -17.51 -10.99
N ARG A 201 23.51 -17.42 -11.96
CA ARG A 201 24.40 -18.52 -12.31
C ARG A 201 25.25 -19.00 -11.15
N GLN A 202 25.87 -18.07 -10.42
CA GLN A 202 26.71 -18.40 -9.27
C GLN A 202 25.90 -19.11 -8.17
N THR A 203 24.68 -18.63 -7.90
CA THR A 203 23.80 -19.24 -6.90
C THR A 203 23.33 -20.63 -7.35
N GLU A 204 22.92 -20.77 -8.59
CA GLU A 204 22.46 -22.04 -9.16
C GLU A 204 23.60 -23.07 -9.20
N ALA A 205 24.80 -22.67 -9.64
CA ALA A 205 25.98 -23.52 -9.66
C ALA A 205 26.40 -23.99 -8.26
N ASP A 206 26.36 -23.12 -7.26
CA ASP A 206 26.67 -23.45 -5.86
C ASP A 206 25.67 -24.50 -5.31
N LEU A 207 24.37 -24.32 -5.58
CA LEU A 207 23.33 -25.27 -5.15
C LEU A 207 23.42 -26.60 -5.89
N LEU A 208 23.67 -26.57 -7.20
CA LEU A 208 23.78 -27.78 -8.03
C LEU A 208 25.01 -28.59 -7.62
N ALA A 209 26.15 -27.94 -7.42
CA ALA A 209 27.38 -28.59 -7.00
C ALA A 209 27.25 -29.26 -5.63
N ALA A 210 26.52 -28.65 -4.68
CA ALA A 210 26.27 -29.25 -3.37
C ALA A 210 25.40 -30.54 -3.42
N GLN A 211 24.71 -30.77 -4.53
CA GLN A 211 23.82 -31.94 -4.73
C GLN A 211 24.39 -32.98 -5.69
N SER A 212 25.58 -32.72 -6.26
CA SER A 212 26.19 -33.53 -7.31
C SER A 212 27.46 -34.24 -6.81
N ASP A 213 27.70 -35.44 -7.32
CA ASP A 213 28.91 -36.21 -7.06
C ASP A 213 30.02 -35.86 -8.07
N PHE A 214 29.63 -35.34 -9.22
CA PHE A 214 30.50 -34.88 -10.29
C PHE A 214 29.93 -33.64 -10.95
N MET A 215 30.74 -32.60 -11.14
CA MET A 215 30.36 -31.36 -11.76
C MET A 215 31.12 -31.09 -13.03
N VAL A 216 30.39 -30.76 -14.10
CA VAL A 216 30.95 -30.34 -15.37
C VAL A 216 30.63 -28.86 -15.59
N VAL A 217 31.68 -28.06 -15.70
CA VAL A 217 31.59 -26.64 -16.06
C VAL A 217 32.06 -26.48 -17.50
N ILE A 218 31.17 -26.03 -18.38
CA ILE A 218 31.46 -25.91 -19.82
C ILE A 218 31.79 -24.47 -20.16
N GLY A 219 32.90 -24.22 -20.85
CA GLY A 219 33.23 -22.90 -21.42
C GLY A 219 34.70 -22.59 -21.37
N ASP A 220 35.06 -21.52 -22.06
CA ASP A 220 36.44 -21.06 -22.25
C ASP A 220 37.14 -20.74 -20.92
N ARG A 221 38.39 -21.25 -20.78
CA ARG A 221 39.24 -21.08 -19.57
C ARG A 221 39.65 -19.62 -19.32
N HIS A 222 39.68 -18.81 -20.37
CA HIS A 222 39.99 -17.38 -20.27
C HIS A 222 38.79 -16.52 -19.90
N SER A 223 37.57 -17.10 -19.88
CA SER A 223 36.36 -16.40 -19.47
C SER A 223 36.31 -16.23 -17.96
N SER A 224 36.29 -14.98 -17.50
CA SER A 224 36.17 -14.63 -16.07
C SER A 224 34.93 -15.27 -15.42
N ASN A 225 33.79 -15.29 -16.12
CA ASN A 225 32.57 -15.90 -15.60
C ASN A 225 32.73 -17.42 -15.47
N THR A 226 33.31 -18.10 -16.47
CA THR A 226 33.51 -19.55 -16.45
C THR A 226 34.47 -19.96 -15.32
N GLY A 227 35.61 -19.25 -15.16
CA GLY A 227 36.55 -19.50 -14.09
C GLY A 227 35.91 -19.35 -12.70
N LYS A 228 35.07 -18.30 -12.51
CA LYS A 228 34.35 -18.11 -11.24
C LYS A 228 33.34 -19.23 -10.96
N LEU A 229 32.61 -19.71 -11.98
CA LEU A 229 31.71 -20.85 -11.84
C LEU A 229 32.47 -22.12 -11.45
N PHE A 230 33.61 -22.38 -12.08
CA PHE A 230 34.47 -23.50 -11.73
C PHE A 230 34.93 -23.44 -10.27
N ASP A 231 35.43 -22.26 -9.82
CA ASP A 231 35.85 -22.07 -8.44
C ASP A 231 34.71 -22.28 -7.43
N ILE A 232 33.50 -21.84 -7.78
CA ILE A 232 32.31 -22.02 -6.94
C ILE A 232 31.92 -23.49 -6.85
N CYS A 233 31.86 -24.20 -7.99
CA CYS A 233 31.53 -25.63 -8.02
C CYS A 233 32.59 -26.46 -7.28
N LYS A 234 33.88 -26.14 -7.49
CA LYS A 234 35.00 -26.83 -6.85
C LYS A 234 35.01 -26.74 -5.32
N ARG A 235 34.46 -25.66 -4.77
CA ARG A 235 34.30 -25.49 -3.30
C ARG A 235 33.26 -26.43 -2.70
N GLN A 236 32.27 -26.88 -3.49
CA GLN A 236 31.18 -27.74 -3.03
C GLN A 236 31.33 -29.19 -3.49
N CYS A 237 31.94 -29.41 -4.62
CA CYS A 237 32.16 -30.72 -5.22
C CYS A 237 33.63 -30.87 -5.66
N ASP A 238 34.40 -31.72 -4.97
CA ASP A 238 35.81 -31.93 -5.30
C ASP A 238 36.01 -32.50 -6.71
N ASN A 239 35.06 -33.27 -7.20
CA ASN A 239 35.07 -33.84 -8.54
C ASN A 239 34.46 -32.85 -9.54
N THR A 240 35.05 -31.67 -9.69
CA THR A 240 34.64 -30.66 -10.67
C THR A 240 35.66 -30.55 -11.77
N VAL A 241 35.20 -30.61 -13.03
CA VAL A 241 36.01 -30.42 -14.25
C VAL A 241 35.57 -29.21 -15.03
N LEU A 242 36.53 -28.51 -15.63
CA LEU A 242 36.27 -27.44 -16.60
C LEU A 242 36.67 -27.94 -17.99
N ILE A 243 35.71 -27.91 -18.91
CA ILE A 243 35.89 -28.35 -20.29
C ILE A 243 35.47 -27.28 -21.27
N GLU A 244 36.11 -27.23 -22.45
CA GLU A 244 35.73 -26.32 -23.54
C GLU A 244 34.88 -27.04 -24.60
N THR A 245 35.19 -28.33 -24.84
CA THR A 245 34.51 -29.17 -25.82
C THR A 245 34.13 -30.53 -25.22
N ALA A 246 33.29 -31.29 -25.93
CA ALA A 246 32.89 -32.62 -25.51
C ALA A 246 34.06 -33.63 -25.48
N ASP A 247 35.09 -33.45 -26.33
CA ASP A 247 36.26 -34.32 -26.39
C ASP A 247 37.11 -34.31 -25.12
N GLU A 248 36.99 -33.28 -24.27
CA GLU A 248 37.70 -33.18 -23.00
C GLU A 248 37.00 -33.95 -21.86
N LEU A 249 35.87 -34.61 -22.13
CA LEU A 249 35.18 -35.39 -21.10
C LEU A 249 35.95 -36.69 -20.77
N ASP A 250 36.19 -36.91 -19.48
CA ASP A 250 36.71 -38.17 -18.97
C ASP A 250 35.58 -39.20 -18.84
N ALA A 251 35.53 -40.13 -19.79
CA ALA A 251 34.52 -41.18 -19.83
C ALA A 251 34.46 -42.03 -18.55
N LEU A 252 35.59 -42.24 -17.86
CA LEU A 252 35.62 -43.01 -16.61
C LEU A 252 34.92 -42.25 -15.48
N GLN A 253 35.21 -40.96 -15.33
CA GLN A 253 34.57 -40.13 -14.31
C GLN A 253 33.07 -39.99 -14.54
N VAL A 254 32.66 -39.78 -15.78
CA VAL A 254 31.24 -39.71 -16.15
C VAL A 254 30.54 -41.04 -15.85
N SER A 255 31.15 -42.20 -16.16
CA SER A 255 30.52 -43.52 -15.99
C SER A 255 30.29 -43.90 -14.51
N VAL A 256 31.15 -43.44 -13.57
CA VAL A 256 31.09 -43.81 -12.15
C VAL A 256 30.15 -42.91 -11.33
N ALA A 257 29.97 -41.66 -11.74
CA ALA A 257 29.15 -40.70 -10.99
C ALA A 257 27.65 -41.04 -11.00
N GLU A 258 26.98 -40.92 -9.85
CA GLU A 258 25.55 -41.18 -9.75
C GLU A 258 24.71 -39.92 -10.06
N LYS A 259 25.17 -38.76 -9.62
CA LYS A 259 24.52 -37.46 -9.81
C LYS A 259 25.49 -36.50 -10.47
N ILE A 260 25.23 -36.17 -11.73
CA ILE A 260 26.08 -35.26 -12.48
C ILE A 260 25.38 -33.92 -12.60
N GLY A 261 26.03 -32.86 -12.17
CA GLY A 261 25.62 -31.50 -12.39
C GLY A 261 26.36 -30.87 -13.58
N VAL A 262 25.65 -30.19 -14.46
CA VAL A 262 26.23 -29.50 -15.61
C VAL A 262 25.88 -28.02 -15.54
N THR A 263 26.88 -27.15 -15.65
CA THR A 263 26.69 -25.71 -15.80
C THR A 263 27.58 -25.17 -16.91
N ALA A 264 27.27 -23.99 -17.43
CA ALA A 264 28.05 -23.40 -18.52
C ALA A 264 28.26 -21.90 -18.34
N GLY A 265 29.38 -21.42 -18.86
CA GLY A 265 29.72 -20.00 -18.87
C GLY A 265 28.76 -19.15 -19.70
N ALA A 266 28.76 -17.83 -19.44
CA ALA A 266 27.91 -16.85 -20.13
C ALA A 266 28.28 -16.65 -21.63
N SER A 267 29.44 -17.15 -22.05
CA SER A 267 29.94 -17.12 -23.42
C SER A 267 29.90 -18.50 -24.12
N THR A 268 29.25 -19.50 -23.51
CA THR A 268 29.15 -20.87 -24.07
C THR A 268 27.89 -21.00 -24.90
N PRO A 269 28.00 -21.34 -26.21
CA PRO A 269 26.83 -21.55 -27.04
C PRO A 269 26.07 -22.83 -26.68
N ALA A 270 24.75 -22.80 -26.92
CA ALA A 270 23.86 -23.94 -26.65
C ALA A 270 24.28 -25.23 -27.38
N ARG A 271 24.87 -25.11 -28.59
CA ARG A 271 25.36 -26.24 -29.37
C ARG A 271 26.42 -27.04 -28.60
N ILE A 272 27.41 -26.36 -28.01
CA ILE A 272 28.48 -27.03 -27.23
C ILE A 272 27.90 -27.74 -26.01
N ILE A 273 26.94 -27.08 -25.32
CA ILE A 273 26.28 -27.71 -24.17
C ILE A 273 25.55 -28.98 -24.59
N LYS A 274 24.86 -28.94 -25.73
CA LYS A 274 24.15 -30.10 -26.28
C LYS A 274 25.14 -31.24 -26.64
N GLU A 275 26.21 -30.94 -27.37
CA GLU A 275 27.26 -31.92 -27.72
C GLU A 275 27.84 -32.61 -26.47
N VAL A 276 28.11 -31.84 -25.39
CA VAL A 276 28.59 -32.41 -24.13
C VAL A 276 27.55 -33.34 -23.50
N LEU A 277 26.28 -32.95 -23.50
CA LEU A 277 25.19 -33.77 -22.93
C LEU A 277 24.96 -35.05 -23.77
N ASP A 278 25.01 -34.97 -25.08
CA ASP A 278 24.87 -36.11 -25.99
C ASP A 278 26.00 -37.11 -25.74
N THR A 279 27.25 -36.63 -25.68
CA THR A 279 28.43 -37.48 -25.38
C THR A 279 28.32 -38.11 -23.97
N MET A 280 27.86 -37.37 -22.97
CA MET A 280 27.64 -37.92 -21.63
C MET A 280 26.56 -39.02 -21.63
N SER A 281 25.51 -38.84 -22.44
CA SER A 281 24.42 -39.80 -22.58
C SER A 281 24.90 -41.07 -23.30
N GLU A 282 25.76 -40.94 -24.32
CA GLU A 282 26.41 -42.07 -25.04
C GLU A 282 27.33 -42.88 -24.13
N ILE A 283 28.20 -42.21 -23.32
CA ILE A 283 29.07 -42.85 -22.34
C ILE A 283 28.25 -43.67 -21.33
N LYS A 284 27.08 -43.20 -20.99
CA LYS A 284 26.16 -43.88 -20.08
C LYS A 284 25.17 -44.82 -20.74
N SER A 285 25.35 -45.19 -22.02
CA SER A 285 24.42 -45.96 -22.87
C SER A 285 23.55 -46.97 -22.10
N GLY A 286 22.30 -46.62 -21.91
CA GLY A 286 21.26 -47.37 -21.19
C GLY A 286 20.18 -46.51 -20.50
N VAL A 287 20.30 -45.23 -20.44
CA VAL A 287 19.33 -44.38 -19.74
C VAL A 287 18.85 -43.22 -20.63
N THR A 288 17.85 -43.52 -21.43
CA THR A 288 17.01 -42.52 -22.10
C THR A 288 16.07 -41.93 -21.06
N ASN A 289 16.34 -40.74 -20.52
CA ASN A 289 15.34 -39.90 -19.81
C ASN A 289 15.95 -38.54 -19.40
N GLY A 290 16.38 -37.72 -20.36
CA GLY A 290 16.86 -36.37 -20.07
C GLY A 290 16.71 -35.40 -21.23
N GLU A 291 16.45 -35.88 -22.42
CA GLU A 291 16.52 -35.08 -23.65
C GLU A 291 15.35 -34.10 -23.82
N GLU A 292 14.12 -34.46 -23.45
CA GLU A 292 12.96 -33.60 -23.61
C GLU A 292 12.99 -32.34 -22.72
N SER A 293 13.70 -32.41 -21.59
CA SER A 293 13.74 -31.31 -20.61
C SER A 293 14.66 -30.16 -21.03
N PHE A 294 15.82 -30.41 -21.64
CA PHE A 294 16.80 -29.37 -21.96
C PHE A 294 16.45 -28.61 -23.26
N GLU A 295 16.03 -29.30 -24.31
CA GLU A 295 15.57 -28.64 -25.53
C GLU A 295 14.35 -27.76 -25.28
N ALA A 296 13.38 -28.25 -24.51
CA ALA A 296 12.21 -27.47 -24.10
C ALA A 296 12.60 -26.23 -23.25
N LEU A 297 13.51 -26.37 -22.29
CA LEU A 297 14.02 -25.28 -21.49
C LEU A 297 14.86 -24.29 -22.31
N LEU A 298 15.64 -24.78 -23.26
CA LEU A 298 16.44 -23.94 -24.15
C LEU A 298 15.55 -23.17 -25.12
N GLU A 299 14.59 -23.85 -25.77
CA GLU A 299 13.59 -23.19 -26.63
C GLU A 299 12.76 -22.19 -25.87
N GLU A 300 12.35 -22.51 -24.65
CA GLU A 300 11.63 -21.59 -23.77
C GLU A 300 12.49 -20.36 -23.41
N SER A 301 13.80 -20.55 -23.15
CA SER A 301 14.73 -19.45 -22.85
C SER A 301 15.06 -18.57 -24.05
N LEU A 302 14.93 -19.07 -25.26
CA LEU A 302 15.21 -18.40 -26.53
C LEU A 302 13.97 -17.75 -27.17
N LYS A 303 12.75 -18.09 -26.70
CA LYS A 303 11.51 -17.44 -27.17
C LYS A 303 11.58 -15.94 -26.97
N ASN A 304 11.40 -15.17 -28.03
CA ASN A 304 11.28 -13.73 -27.96
C ASN A 304 10.03 -13.38 -27.15
N LEU A 305 10.22 -12.53 -26.17
CA LEU A 305 9.14 -12.03 -25.33
C LEU A 305 8.30 -11.03 -26.14
N ASN A 306 7.02 -11.34 -26.28
CA ASN A 306 6.09 -10.46 -26.97
C ASN A 306 5.49 -9.45 -26.00
N THR A 307 5.26 -8.23 -26.47
CA THR A 307 4.47 -7.23 -25.75
C THR A 307 3.07 -7.77 -25.49
N ASN A 308 2.54 -7.54 -24.28
CA ASN A 308 1.26 -8.05 -23.77
C ASN A 308 1.24 -9.55 -23.42
N GLU A 309 2.38 -10.22 -23.33
CA GLU A 309 2.47 -11.58 -22.78
C GLU A 309 2.44 -11.55 -21.24
N ARG A 310 1.74 -12.53 -20.64
CA ARG A 310 1.74 -12.72 -19.18
C ARG A 310 2.87 -13.65 -18.79
N VAL A 311 3.64 -13.26 -17.80
CA VAL A 311 4.79 -14.02 -17.30
C VAL A 311 4.77 -14.07 -15.77
N MET A 312 5.29 -15.17 -15.22
CA MET A 312 5.55 -15.27 -13.79
C MET A 312 6.92 -14.69 -13.49
N GLY A 313 6.99 -13.81 -12.49
CA GLY A 313 8.25 -13.22 -12.05
C GLY A 313 8.47 -13.37 -10.57
N THR A 314 9.73 -13.46 -10.15
CA THR A 314 10.15 -13.50 -8.74
C THR A 314 10.78 -12.16 -8.37
N VAL A 315 10.31 -11.53 -7.30
CA VAL A 315 10.84 -10.24 -6.83
C VAL A 315 12.25 -10.40 -6.29
N LEU A 316 13.21 -9.68 -6.87
CA LEU A 316 14.62 -9.72 -6.49
C LEU A 316 15.01 -8.60 -5.52
N SER A 317 14.58 -7.38 -5.81
CA SER A 317 14.85 -6.21 -4.98
C SER A 317 13.76 -5.16 -5.10
N ILE A 318 13.58 -4.38 -4.05
CA ILE A 318 12.57 -3.31 -3.98
C ILE A 318 13.31 -1.99 -3.77
N ALA A 319 13.08 -1.04 -4.65
CA ALA A 319 13.55 0.34 -4.55
C ALA A 319 12.34 1.29 -4.51
N PRO A 320 12.49 2.53 -4.04
CA PRO A 320 11.35 3.46 -3.90
C PRO A 320 10.59 3.73 -5.21
N ASN A 321 11.29 3.70 -6.35
CA ASN A 321 10.73 4.04 -7.66
C ASN A 321 10.48 2.83 -8.57
N GLU A 322 11.09 1.69 -8.27
CA GLU A 322 11.00 0.49 -9.12
C GLU A 322 11.21 -0.80 -8.33
N VAL A 323 10.65 -1.89 -8.80
CA VAL A 323 10.88 -3.24 -8.28
C VAL A 323 11.56 -4.07 -9.35
N GLN A 324 12.68 -4.70 -9.02
CA GLN A 324 13.38 -5.62 -9.92
C GLN A 324 12.83 -7.03 -9.75
N VAL A 325 12.59 -7.68 -10.89
CA VAL A 325 11.94 -9.00 -10.95
C VAL A 325 12.70 -9.90 -11.92
N ASP A 326 12.93 -11.12 -11.49
CA ASP A 326 13.39 -12.19 -12.37
C ASP A 326 12.18 -12.88 -13.01
N VAL A 327 12.10 -12.82 -14.32
CA VAL A 327 11.03 -13.46 -15.11
C VAL A 327 11.46 -14.80 -15.69
N GLY A 328 12.55 -15.41 -15.17
CA GLY A 328 13.11 -16.66 -15.66
C GLY A 328 13.71 -16.56 -17.07
N ARG A 329 13.99 -15.34 -17.51
CA ARG A 329 14.60 -15.02 -18.80
C ARG A 329 15.98 -14.37 -18.58
N LYS A 330 16.78 -14.31 -19.64
CA LYS A 330 18.14 -13.75 -19.57
C LYS A 330 18.19 -12.21 -19.46
N GLN A 331 17.03 -11.56 -19.46
CA GLN A 331 16.86 -10.11 -19.27
C GLN A 331 16.27 -9.80 -17.90
N THR A 332 16.65 -8.68 -17.32
CA THR A 332 16.12 -8.23 -16.04
C THR A 332 14.78 -7.51 -16.22
N GLY A 333 13.75 -7.97 -15.54
CA GLY A 333 12.47 -7.28 -15.49
C GLY A 333 12.48 -6.18 -14.43
N PHE A 334 11.83 -5.07 -14.70
CA PHE A 334 11.55 -4.04 -13.71
C PHE A 334 10.10 -3.58 -13.79
N ILE A 335 9.54 -3.28 -12.63
CA ILE A 335 8.18 -2.74 -12.48
C ILE A 335 8.33 -1.33 -11.93
N PRO A 336 8.00 -0.27 -12.68
CA PRO A 336 7.91 1.07 -12.13
C PRO A 336 6.86 1.15 -11.03
N ALA A 337 7.06 2.00 -10.01
CA ALA A 337 6.15 2.11 -8.87
C ALA A 337 4.70 2.39 -9.29
N ASN A 338 4.49 3.19 -10.35
CA ASN A 338 3.17 3.49 -10.92
C ASN A 338 2.53 2.31 -11.69
N GLU A 339 3.26 1.23 -11.96
CA GLU A 339 2.76 0.01 -12.61
C GLU A 339 2.61 -1.17 -11.62
N LEU A 340 2.82 -0.92 -10.30
CA LEU A 340 2.58 -1.91 -9.23
C LEU A 340 1.13 -1.96 -8.79
N SER A 341 0.51 -0.81 -8.51
CA SER A 341 -0.88 -0.67 -8.06
C SER A 341 -1.54 0.59 -8.60
N ASN A 342 -2.86 0.62 -8.56
CA ASN A 342 -3.67 1.80 -8.86
C ASN A 342 -3.84 2.75 -7.66
N ASP A 343 -3.42 2.36 -6.45
CA ASP A 343 -3.39 3.27 -5.29
C ASP A 343 -2.12 4.13 -5.34
N PRO A 344 -2.24 5.46 -5.57
CA PRO A 344 -1.07 6.35 -5.67
C PRO A 344 -0.32 6.51 -4.34
N ASN A 345 -0.93 6.13 -3.22
CA ASN A 345 -0.34 6.25 -1.88
C ASN A 345 0.33 4.95 -1.41
N ALA A 346 0.19 3.86 -2.14
CA ALA A 346 0.78 2.57 -1.78
C ALA A 346 2.28 2.56 -2.08
N LYS A 347 3.08 2.18 -1.09
CA LYS A 347 4.53 2.01 -1.26
C LYS A 347 4.84 0.62 -1.85
N PRO A 348 5.89 0.48 -2.67
CA PRO A 348 6.27 -0.82 -3.23
C PRO A 348 6.48 -1.92 -2.19
N GLU A 349 7.02 -1.58 -1.01
CA GLU A 349 7.29 -2.50 0.10
C GLU A 349 6.01 -3.05 0.76
N ASP A 350 4.88 -2.32 0.65
CA ASP A 350 3.58 -2.73 1.19
C ASP A 350 2.84 -3.69 0.23
N ILE A 351 3.20 -3.68 -1.06
CA ILE A 351 2.52 -4.44 -2.11
C ILE A 351 3.20 -5.78 -2.38
N VAL A 352 4.54 -5.80 -2.37
CA VAL A 352 5.33 -6.99 -2.70
C VAL A 352 6.53 -7.14 -1.76
N LYS A 353 6.97 -8.38 -1.55
CA LYS A 353 8.15 -8.72 -0.75
C LYS A 353 9.21 -9.39 -1.62
N VAL A 354 10.47 -9.26 -1.21
CA VAL A 354 11.57 -9.97 -1.90
C VAL A 354 11.35 -11.48 -1.79
N GLY A 355 11.38 -12.16 -2.94
CA GLY A 355 11.11 -13.59 -3.07
C GLY A 355 9.69 -13.95 -3.49
N ASP A 356 8.75 -12.99 -3.53
CA ASP A 356 7.38 -13.25 -3.98
C ASP A 356 7.35 -13.61 -5.47
N LYS A 357 6.52 -14.62 -5.80
CA LYS A 357 6.20 -14.98 -7.18
C LYS A 357 4.92 -14.27 -7.60
N ILE A 358 5.01 -13.41 -8.58
CA ILE A 358 3.91 -12.56 -9.05
C ILE A 358 3.68 -12.72 -10.57
N GLU A 359 2.42 -12.68 -10.98
CA GLU A 359 2.06 -12.66 -12.39
C GLU A 359 2.12 -11.25 -12.95
N LEU A 360 2.76 -11.07 -14.09
CA LEU A 360 3.11 -9.79 -14.67
C LEU A 360 2.78 -9.73 -16.14
N LEU A 361 2.48 -8.54 -16.65
CA LEU A 361 2.29 -8.27 -18.08
C LEU A 361 3.51 -7.54 -18.63
N ILE A 362 4.05 -8.03 -19.75
CA ILE A 362 5.13 -7.37 -20.46
C ILE A 362 4.59 -6.13 -21.17
N MET A 363 5.09 -4.96 -20.78
CA MET A 363 4.71 -3.68 -21.36
C MET A 363 5.57 -3.30 -22.55
N LYS A 364 6.86 -3.44 -22.38
CA LYS A 364 7.86 -3.05 -23.38
C LYS A 364 9.14 -3.82 -23.10
N THR A 365 9.76 -4.34 -24.16
CA THR A 365 11.11 -4.87 -24.13
C THR A 365 12.05 -3.80 -24.66
N ASN A 366 13.15 -3.55 -23.96
CA ASN A 366 14.21 -2.65 -24.42
C ASN A 366 15.47 -3.48 -24.68
N ASP A 367 15.63 -3.90 -25.92
CA ASP A 367 16.78 -4.71 -26.33
C ASP A 367 18.09 -3.93 -26.32
N GLN A 368 18.03 -2.58 -26.30
CA GLN A 368 19.24 -1.74 -26.19
C GLN A 368 19.76 -1.72 -24.75
N GLU A 369 18.87 -1.74 -23.77
CA GLU A 369 19.23 -1.71 -22.34
C GLU A 369 19.16 -3.07 -21.67
N GLY A 370 18.67 -4.12 -22.37
CA GLY A 370 18.50 -5.47 -21.82
C GLY A 370 17.49 -5.54 -20.69
N THR A 371 16.50 -4.65 -20.71
CA THR A 371 15.49 -4.53 -19.66
C THR A 371 14.09 -4.80 -20.21
N ILE A 372 13.24 -5.35 -19.34
CA ILE A 372 11.83 -5.62 -19.64
C ILE A 372 11.00 -4.80 -18.67
N MET A 373 10.19 -3.89 -19.21
CA MET A 373 9.23 -3.15 -18.40
C MET A 373 7.98 -4.00 -18.20
N LEU A 374 7.62 -4.22 -16.95
CA LEU A 374 6.54 -5.09 -16.51
C LEU A 374 5.46 -4.30 -15.78
N SER A 375 4.24 -4.83 -15.77
CA SER A 375 3.12 -4.27 -15.00
C SER A 375 2.39 -5.37 -14.24
N LYS A 376 2.33 -5.24 -12.91
CA LYS A 376 1.47 -6.01 -12.03
C LYS A 376 0.05 -5.43 -12.07
N ARG A 377 -0.04 -4.11 -11.97
CA ARG A 377 -1.30 -3.35 -11.98
C ARG A 377 -2.27 -3.77 -13.08
N ARG A 378 -1.78 -4.00 -14.31
CA ARG A 378 -2.64 -4.38 -15.44
C ARG A 378 -3.18 -5.80 -15.34
N VAL A 379 -2.40 -6.71 -14.77
CA VAL A 379 -2.85 -8.10 -14.53
C VAL A 379 -3.91 -8.10 -13.44
N ASP A 380 -3.65 -7.44 -12.32
CA ASP A 380 -4.57 -7.39 -11.20
C ASP A 380 -5.85 -6.64 -11.57
N ALA A 381 -5.73 -5.54 -12.33
CA ALA A 381 -6.90 -4.85 -12.87
C ALA A 381 -7.73 -5.73 -13.82
N ALA A 382 -7.10 -6.56 -14.67
CA ALA A 382 -7.82 -7.48 -15.53
C ALA A 382 -8.62 -8.52 -14.73
N LYS A 383 -7.98 -9.13 -13.71
CA LYS A 383 -8.65 -10.05 -12.78
C LYS A 383 -9.76 -9.34 -11.98
N GLY A 384 -9.46 -8.12 -11.53
CA GLY A 384 -10.42 -7.29 -10.81
C GLY A 384 -11.67 -6.98 -11.65
N TRP A 385 -11.50 -6.73 -12.96
CA TRP A 385 -12.63 -6.53 -13.87
C TRP A 385 -13.51 -7.76 -14.04
N GLU A 386 -12.94 -8.95 -14.16
CA GLU A 386 -13.68 -10.23 -14.22
C GLU A 386 -14.51 -10.44 -12.95
N ILE A 387 -13.91 -10.15 -11.78
CA ILE A 387 -14.62 -10.21 -10.49
C ILE A 387 -15.76 -9.18 -10.44
N LEU A 388 -15.50 -7.93 -10.85
CA LEU A 388 -16.53 -6.88 -10.84
C LEU A 388 -17.70 -7.20 -11.78
N GLU A 389 -17.45 -7.75 -12.97
CA GLU A 389 -18.48 -8.17 -13.91
C GLU A 389 -19.40 -9.25 -13.28
N SER A 390 -18.82 -10.24 -12.58
CA SER A 390 -19.61 -11.26 -11.87
C SER A 390 -20.39 -10.69 -10.68
N LYS A 391 -19.86 -9.66 -10.01
CA LYS A 391 -20.47 -9.05 -8.82
C LYS A 391 -21.59 -8.05 -9.13
N VAL A 392 -21.65 -7.54 -10.34
CA VAL A 392 -22.81 -6.71 -10.79
C VAL A 392 -24.09 -7.51 -10.78
N GLU A 393 -24.05 -8.77 -11.24
CA GLU A 393 -25.24 -9.64 -11.29
C GLU A 393 -25.69 -10.07 -9.89
N SER A 394 -24.74 -10.38 -9.00
CA SER A 394 -25.04 -10.84 -7.63
C SER A 394 -25.46 -9.70 -6.68
N GLN A 395 -25.25 -8.43 -7.06
CA GLN A 395 -25.56 -7.27 -6.19
C GLN A 395 -24.88 -7.30 -4.82
N ASP A 396 -23.72 -7.96 -4.70
CA ASP A 396 -23.00 -8.09 -3.45
C ASP A 396 -22.46 -6.75 -2.93
N VAL A 397 -22.33 -6.67 -1.60
CA VAL A 397 -21.67 -5.53 -0.95
C VAL A 397 -20.16 -5.73 -1.03
N LEU A 398 -19.47 -4.75 -1.60
CA LEU A 398 -18.03 -4.73 -1.75
C LEU A 398 -17.42 -3.72 -0.78
N THR A 399 -16.20 -4.00 -0.29
CA THR A 399 -15.45 -3.07 0.55
C THR A 399 -14.23 -2.58 -0.21
N GLY A 400 -14.05 -1.26 -0.29
CA GLY A 400 -12.92 -0.65 -0.99
C GLY A 400 -12.46 0.63 -0.33
N LYS A 401 -11.25 1.07 -0.68
CA LYS A 401 -10.64 2.28 -0.13
C LYS A 401 -10.88 3.47 -1.04
N VAL A 402 -11.35 4.58 -0.48
CA VAL A 402 -11.49 5.86 -1.21
C VAL A 402 -10.10 6.48 -1.36
N THR A 403 -9.65 6.67 -2.60
CA THR A 403 -8.32 7.22 -2.87
C THR A 403 -8.32 8.70 -3.17
N GLU A 404 -9.34 9.18 -3.89
CA GLU A 404 -9.43 10.60 -4.26
C GLU A 404 -10.88 11.07 -4.42
N ALA A 405 -11.11 12.33 -4.10
CA ALA A 405 -12.35 13.03 -4.42
C ALA A 405 -12.15 13.82 -5.72
N VAL A 406 -13.06 13.65 -6.68
CA VAL A 406 -13.02 14.29 -8.00
C VAL A 406 -14.28 15.15 -8.21
N LYS A 407 -14.23 16.06 -9.20
CA LYS A 407 -15.44 16.82 -9.60
C LYS A 407 -16.57 15.87 -9.95
N GLY A 408 -17.58 15.78 -9.08
CA GLY A 408 -18.78 14.97 -9.27
C GLY A 408 -18.84 13.65 -8.52
N GLY A 409 -17.87 13.29 -7.70
CA GLY A 409 -17.92 12.06 -6.90
C GLY A 409 -16.58 11.66 -6.26
N VAL A 410 -16.48 10.41 -5.86
CA VAL A 410 -15.25 9.82 -5.29
C VAL A 410 -14.82 8.60 -6.10
N ILE A 411 -13.52 8.30 -6.03
CA ILE A 411 -12.94 7.10 -6.63
C ILE A 411 -12.56 6.14 -5.53
N VAL A 412 -13.09 4.93 -5.65
CA VAL A 412 -12.80 3.80 -4.76
C VAL A 412 -11.99 2.76 -5.53
N ILE A 413 -10.94 2.23 -4.91
CA ILE A 413 -10.17 1.12 -5.47
C ILE A 413 -10.67 -0.18 -4.85
N TYR A 414 -11.00 -1.12 -5.73
CA TYR A 414 -11.35 -2.50 -5.39
C TYR A 414 -10.59 -3.45 -6.31
N ASN A 415 -9.73 -4.32 -5.75
CA ASN A 415 -8.87 -5.25 -6.50
C ASN A 415 -8.13 -4.57 -7.69
N ASP A 416 -7.48 -3.45 -7.41
CA ASP A 416 -6.78 -2.60 -8.40
C ASP A 416 -7.66 -2.05 -9.54
N VAL A 417 -8.98 -2.10 -9.41
CA VAL A 417 -9.90 -1.44 -10.34
C VAL A 417 -10.46 -0.16 -9.72
N ARG A 418 -10.46 0.91 -10.51
CA ARG A 418 -11.03 2.20 -10.12
C ARG A 418 -12.54 2.18 -10.35
N VAL A 419 -13.31 2.27 -9.27
CA VAL A 419 -14.77 2.37 -9.28
C VAL A 419 -15.15 3.81 -8.99
N PHE A 420 -15.91 4.44 -9.89
CA PHE A 420 -16.43 5.79 -9.70
C PHE A 420 -17.75 5.75 -8.94
N ILE A 421 -17.86 6.54 -7.89
CA ILE A 421 -19.10 6.72 -7.13
C ILE A 421 -19.54 8.18 -7.28
N PRO A 422 -20.63 8.45 -7.99
CA PRO A 422 -21.16 9.80 -8.14
C PRO A 422 -21.48 10.45 -6.78
N ALA A 423 -21.34 11.76 -6.66
CA ALA A 423 -21.61 12.50 -5.42
C ALA A 423 -23.01 12.23 -4.85
N SER A 424 -24.01 12.07 -5.73
CA SER A 424 -25.38 11.70 -5.34
C SER A 424 -25.51 10.29 -4.74
N GLN A 425 -24.51 9.44 -4.92
CA GLN A 425 -24.44 8.06 -4.44
C GLN A 425 -23.33 7.82 -3.40
N ALA A 426 -22.53 8.84 -3.09
CA ALA A 426 -21.38 8.72 -2.21
C ALA A 426 -21.75 8.91 -0.73
N THR A 427 -22.75 9.74 -0.43
CA THR A 427 -23.14 10.10 0.94
C THR A 427 -24.62 9.82 1.19
N ALA A 428 -24.98 9.67 2.45
CA ALA A 428 -26.35 9.46 2.88
C ALA A 428 -27.17 10.76 2.84
N THR A 429 -26.53 11.89 3.17
CA THR A 429 -27.11 13.25 3.20
C THR A 429 -26.32 14.15 2.25
N ARG A 430 -26.93 15.27 1.81
CA ARG A 430 -26.27 16.21 0.90
C ARG A 430 -25.22 17.10 1.57
N ASP A 431 -25.22 17.15 2.88
CA ASP A 431 -24.40 18.06 3.68
C ASP A 431 -23.04 17.45 4.09
N GLU A 432 -22.83 16.16 3.81
CA GLU A 432 -21.57 15.47 4.10
C GLU A 432 -20.52 15.80 3.03
N SER A 433 -19.31 16.20 3.47
CA SER A 433 -18.19 16.50 2.58
C SER A 433 -17.65 15.21 1.92
N LEU A 434 -17.41 15.25 0.62
CA LEU A 434 -16.77 14.14 -0.10
C LEU A 434 -15.30 13.97 0.29
N GLU A 435 -14.65 15.03 0.76
CA GLU A 435 -13.25 15.02 1.17
C GLU A 435 -13.03 14.20 2.44
N ASP A 436 -14.04 14.16 3.33
CA ASP A 436 -14.00 13.39 4.57
C ASP A 436 -14.00 11.86 4.36
N LEU A 437 -14.35 11.42 3.16
CA LEU A 437 -14.32 10.00 2.78
C LEU A 437 -12.95 9.55 2.29
N VAL A 438 -12.06 10.47 1.87
CA VAL A 438 -10.75 10.13 1.32
C VAL A 438 -9.90 9.41 2.38
N GLY A 439 -9.30 8.29 1.99
CA GLY A 439 -8.48 7.44 2.85
C GLY A 439 -9.26 6.43 3.69
N LYS A 440 -10.60 6.52 3.75
CA LYS A 440 -11.44 5.57 4.50
C LYS A 440 -11.80 4.36 3.66
N GLU A 441 -12.00 3.23 4.32
CA GLU A 441 -12.64 2.06 3.73
C GLU A 441 -14.16 2.25 3.75
N VAL A 442 -14.79 2.03 2.60
CA VAL A 442 -16.24 2.18 2.43
C VAL A 442 -16.85 0.92 1.84
N GLN A 443 -18.07 0.63 2.27
CA GLN A 443 -18.88 -0.42 1.69
C GLN A 443 -19.75 0.17 0.58
N PHE A 444 -19.72 -0.44 -0.58
CA PHE A 444 -20.49 0.01 -1.74
C PHE A 444 -21.03 -1.17 -2.53
N ARG A 445 -22.01 -0.92 -3.36
CA ARG A 445 -22.59 -1.87 -4.30
C ARG A 445 -22.41 -1.34 -5.71
N LEU A 446 -22.17 -2.24 -6.66
CA LEU A 446 -22.06 -1.86 -8.07
C LEU A 446 -23.44 -1.55 -8.65
N ILE A 447 -23.54 -0.46 -9.38
CA ILE A 447 -24.74 -0.07 -10.12
C ILE A 447 -24.60 -0.56 -11.56
N GLU A 448 -23.46 -0.27 -12.18
CA GLU A 448 -23.24 -0.52 -13.59
C GLU A 448 -21.76 -0.77 -13.86
N VAL A 449 -21.48 -1.74 -14.72
CA VAL A 449 -20.19 -1.91 -15.37
C VAL A 449 -20.41 -1.77 -16.86
N SER A 450 -19.79 -0.75 -17.45
CA SER A 450 -19.96 -0.45 -18.87
C SER A 450 -18.61 -0.41 -19.59
N GLN A 451 -18.61 -0.87 -20.84
CA GLN A 451 -17.45 -0.82 -21.70
C GLN A 451 -17.73 0.08 -22.91
N ARG A 452 -16.99 1.19 -23.03
CA ARG A 452 -17.01 2.02 -24.25
C ARG A 452 -15.67 1.91 -24.99
N GLY A 453 -15.65 1.15 -26.06
CA GLY A 453 -14.42 0.85 -26.81
C GLY A 453 -13.40 0.11 -25.96
N ARG A 454 -12.19 0.67 -25.79
CA ARG A 454 -11.11 0.08 -24.96
C ARG A 454 -11.17 0.49 -23.49
N ARG A 455 -12.12 1.34 -23.08
CA ARG A 455 -12.22 1.82 -21.70
C ARG A 455 -13.38 1.15 -20.98
N LYS A 456 -13.09 0.42 -19.91
CA LYS A 456 -14.08 -0.10 -18.96
C LYS A 456 -14.34 0.95 -17.87
N ARG A 457 -15.58 1.08 -17.43
CA ARG A 457 -15.99 1.93 -16.32
C ARG A 457 -16.88 1.14 -15.37
N ALA A 458 -16.62 1.26 -14.07
CA ALA A 458 -17.50 0.75 -13.02
C ALA A 458 -18.08 1.92 -12.24
N ILE A 459 -19.38 1.89 -12.00
CA ILE A 459 -20.11 2.88 -11.20
C ILE A 459 -20.69 2.16 -10.00
N GLY A 460 -20.44 2.71 -8.81
CA GLY A 460 -20.89 2.17 -7.53
C GLY A 460 -21.79 3.13 -6.75
N SER A 461 -22.40 2.65 -5.67
CA SER A 461 -23.20 3.41 -4.72
C SER A 461 -22.88 2.98 -3.28
N ILE A 462 -22.43 3.92 -2.47
CA ILE A 462 -22.32 3.79 -1.02
C ILE A 462 -23.72 3.97 -0.40
N ARG A 463 -24.48 4.91 -0.94
CA ARG A 463 -25.82 5.26 -0.45
C ARG A 463 -26.78 4.07 -0.43
N SER A 464 -26.71 3.16 -1.40
CA SER A 464 -27.55 1.96 -1.42
C SER A 464 -27.33 1.07 -0.21
N VAL A 465 -26.06 0.84 0.15
CA VAL A 465 -25.66 0.03 1.30
C VAL A 465 -26.06 0.72 2.61
N LEU A 466 -25.77 2.02 2.73
CA LEU A 466 -26.15 2.80 3.91
C LEU A 466 -27.66 2.84 4.12
N LYS A 467 -28.45 2.93 3.02
CA LYS A 467 -29.91 2.90 3.08
C LYS A 467 -30.42 1.54 3.57
N GLU A 468 -29.84 0.45 3.12
CA GLU A 468 -30.19 -0.91 3.53
C GLU A 468 -29.80 -1.16 5.00
N GLN A 469 -28.62 -0.74 5.43
CA GLN A 469 -28.19 -0.82 6.82
C GLN A 469 -29.12 -0.03 7.74
N ARG A 470 -29.49 1.20 7.36
CA ARG A 470 -30.44 2.01 8.11
C ARG A 470 -31.85 1.38 8.13
N ALA A 471 -32.26 0.73 7.04
CA ALA A 471 -33.52 0.01 7.02
C ALA A 471 -33.50 -1.20 7.94
N ALA A 472 -32.42 -1.99 7.93
CA ALA A 472 -32.24 -3.13 8.82
C ALA A 472 -32.19 -2.69 10.30
N GLN A 473 -31.42 -1.65 10.63
CA GLN A 473 -31.37 -1.06 11.98
C GLN A 473 -32.75 -0.57 12.43
N ARG A 474 -33.51 0.01 11.50
CA ARG A 474 -34.88 0.46 11.77
C ARG A 474 -35.81 -0.72 12.07
N GLU A 475 -35.74 -1.80 11.30
CA GLU A 475 -36.54 -3.01 11.54
C GLU A 475 -36.16 -3.68 12.86
N GLU A 476 -34.88 -3.76 13.16
CA GLU A 476 -34.39 -4.30 14.43
C GLU A 476 -34.85 -3.46 15.61
N PHE A 477 -34.80 -2.14 15.50
CA PHE A 477 -35.30 -1.21 16.50
C PHE A 477 -36.80 -1.44 16.77
N TRP A 478 -37.62 -1.56 15.69
CA TRP A 478 -39.06 -1.81 15.84
C TRP A 478 -39.41 -3.16 16.48
N LYS A 479 -38.57 -4.19 16.29
CA LYS A 479 -38.74 -5.48 16.96
C LYS A 479 -38.46 -5.43 18.44
N ASN A 480 -37.54 -4.55 18.85
CA ASN A 480 -37.03 -4.49 20.24
C ASN A 480 -37.59 -3.28 21.01
N CYS A 481 -38.46 -2.46 20.39
CA CYS A 481 -39.04 -1.27 20.98
C CYS A 481 -40.22 -1.63 21.86
N GLU A 482 -40.10 -1.35 23.18
CA GLU A 482 -41.12 -1.60 24.19
C GLU A 482 -41.51 -0.31 24.90
N ILE A 483 -42.76 -0.17 25.28
CA ILE A 483 -43.23 1.00 26.05
C ILE A 483 -42.56 0.99 27.42
N GLY A 484 -42.06 2.13 27.87
CA GLY A 484 -41.35 2.31 29.14
C GLY A 484 -39.86 2.08 29.09
N LYS A 485 -39.32 1.54 27.99
CA LYS A 485 -37.87 1.29 27.86
C LYS A 485 -37.12 2.62 27.58
N LYS A 486 -35.97 2.78 28.22
CA LYS A 486 -35.09 3.94 28.07
C LYS A 486 -34.14 3.76 26.91
N TYR A 487 -33.96 4.82 26.14
CA TYR A 487 -33.04 4.90 25.00
C TYR A 487 -32.26 6.20 25.07
N THR A 488 -31.04 6.17 24.57
CA THR A 488 -30.22 7.37 24.36
C THR A 488 -30.38 7.80 22.92
N GLY A 489 -30.75 9.06 22.69
CA GLY A 489 -30.94 9.60 21.35
C GLY A 489 -30.34 10.98 21.20
N VAL A 490 -30.16 11.43 19.96
CA VAL A 490 -29.61 12.76 19.63
C VAL A 490 -30.72 13.65 19.09
N VAL A 491 -30.85 14.87 19.64
CA VAL A 491 -31.81 15.86 19.17
C VAL A 491 -31.40 16.36 17.78
N LYS A 492 -32.26 16.13 16.78
CA LYS A 492 -32.01 16.52 15.38
C LYS A 492 -32.68 17.81 14.96
N SER A 493 -33.87 18.06 15.48
CA SER A 493 -34.58 19.30 15.16
C SER A 493 -35.55 19.67 16.30
N LEU A 494 -35.82 20.96 16.44
CA LEU A 494 -36.76 21.53 17.38
C LEU A 494 -37.88 22.20 16.62
N THR A 495 -39.11 22.01 17.09
CA THR A 495 -40.33 22.67 16.58
C THR A 495 -41.07 23.33 17.75
N SER A 496 -42.05 24.21 17.47
CA SER A 496 -42.78 24.89 18.53
C SER A 496 -43.62 23.97 19.45
N TYR A 497 -43.88 22.71 18.99
CA TYR A 497 -44.65 21.74 19.76
C TYR A 497 -43.82 20.59 20.33
N GLY A 498 -42.50 20.54 20.05
CA GLY A 498 -41.65 19.48 20.60
C GLY A 498 -40.28 19.33 19.96
N ALA A 499 -39.51 18.37 20.43
CA ALA A 499 -38.19 18.01 19.94
C ALA A 499 -38.20 16.66 19.22
N PHE A 500 -37.53 16.57 18.08
CA PHE A 500 -37.33 15.32 17.35
C PHE A 500 -35.97 14.73 17.71
N VAL A 501 -35.99 13.50 18.18
CA VAL A 501 -34.82 12.76 18.65
C VAL A 501 -34.60 11.55 17.76
N ASP A 502 -33.35 11.38 17.30
CA ASP A 502 -32.90 10.21 16.54
C ASP A 502 -32.42 9.11 17.52
N LEU A 503 -33.10 7.98 17.50
CA LEU A 503 -32.83 6.81 18.34
C LEU A 503 -31.95 5.74 17.61
N GLY A 504 -31.15 6.15 16.62
CA GLY A 504 -30.36 5.23 15.79
C GLY A 504 -31.06 4.84 14.48
N GLY A 505 -31.65 5.85 13.79
CA GLY A 505 -32.32 5.70 12.49
C GLY A 505 -33.84 5.70 12.57
N VAL A 506 -34.43 5.77 13.77
CA VAL A 506 -35.86 6.00 13.99
C VAL A 506 -36.05 7.31 14.76
N PHE A 507 -36.94 8.16 14.25
CA PHE A 507 -37.23 9.44 14.87
C PHE A 507 -38.40 9.30 15.85
N GLY A 508 -38.14 9.67 17.10
CA GLY A 508 -39.17 9.85 18.10
C GLY A 508 -39.42 11.33 18.36
N MET A 509 -40.61 11.68 18.81
CA MET A 509 -40.99 13.04 19.17
C MET A 509 -41.19 13.16 20.68
N ILE A 510 -40.53 14.13 21.29
CA ILE A 510 -40.80 14.57 22.67
C ILE A 510 -41.73 15.78 22.55
N HIS A 511 -42.96 15.64 23.01
CA HIS A 511 -43.88 16.78 23.06
C HIS A 511 -43.37 17.82 24.09
N ILE A 512 -43.67 19.12 23.86
CA ILE A 512 -43.21 20.22 24.73
C ILE A 512 -43.64 20.00 26.18
N SER A 513 -44.82 19.41 26.42
CA SER A 513 -45.30 19.08 27.76
C SER A 513 -44.52 17.96 28.46
N GLU A 514 -43.71 17.17 27.74
CA GLU A 514 -42.87 16.07 28.23
C GLU A 514 -41.41 16.44 28.40
N LEU A 515 -41.02 17.68 27.98
CA LEU A 515 -39.66 18.19 28.11
C LEU A 515 -39.39 18.77 29.50
N SER A 516 -40.38 19.45 30.09
CA SER A 516 -40.21 20.09 31.40
C SER A 516 -41.47 19.95 32.28
N TRP A 517 -41.30 19.95 33.59
CA TRP A 517 -42.38 20.05 34.57
C TRP A 517 -42.94 21.47 34.69
N THR A 518 -42.14 22.49 34.29
CA THR A 518 -42.56 23.90 34.23
C THR A 518 -43.04 24.26 32.84
N HIS A 519 -43.86 25.29 32.75
CA HIS A 519 -44.36 25.76 31.43
C HIS A 519 -43.23 26.48 30.70
N ILE A 520 -42.81 25.92 29.56
CA ILE A 520 -41.81 26.46 28.63
C ILE A 520 -42.47 26.97 27.39
N LYS A 521 -41.93 28.04 26.79
CA LYS A 521 -42.48 28.62 25.55
C LYS A 521 -41.92 27.93 24.32
N HIS A 522 -40.69 27.43 24.38
CA HIS A 522 -40.04 26.74 23.27
C HIS A 522 -39.12 25.63 23.79
N PRO A 523 -39.01 24.50 23.08
CA PRO A 523 -38.13 23.39 23.47
C PRO A 523 -36.64 23.74 23.62
N SER A 524 -36.16 24.81 22.94
CA SER A 524 -34.78 25.28 23.05
C SER A 524 -34.40 25.84 24.45
N GLU A 525 -35.39 26.03 25.33
CA GLU A 525 -35.14 26.41 26.72
C GLU A 525 -34.62 25.20 27.55
N VAL A 526 -34.80 23.98 27.07
CA VAL A 526 -34.41 22.74 27.79
C VAL A 526 -33.38 21.92 27.06
N VAL A 527 -33.48 21.80 25.73
CA VAL A 527 -32.60 20.97 24.89
C VAL A 527 -32.19 21.71 23.62
N ASN A 528 -30.94 21.49 23.15
CA ASN A 528 -30.44 22.06 21.90
C ASN A 528 -30.29 21.00 20.80
N VAL A 529 -30.24 21.46 19.57
CA VAL A 529 -29.93 20.56 18.44
C VAL A 529 -28.52 20.03 18.56
N GLY A 530 -28.37 18.70 18.53
CA GLY A 530 -27.08 18.01 18.72
C GLY A 530 -26.89 17.42 20.12
N ASP A 531 -27.75 17.78 21.11
CA ASP A 531 -27.65 17.23 22.46
C ASP A 531 -28.00 15.74 22.47
N THR A 532 -27.25 14.99 23.26
CA THR A 532 -27.55 13.58 23.55
C THR A 532 -28.45 13.50 24.77
N VAL A 533 -29.66 12.96 24.60
CA VAL A 533 -30.68 12.91 25.64
C VAL A 533 -31.08 11.48 25.93
N GLU A 534 -31.32 11.17 27.22
CA GLU A 534 -31.90 9.92 27.65
C GLU A 534 -33.44 10.07 27.67
N VAL A 535 -34.13 9.25 26.88
CA VAL A 535 -35.58 9.31 26.70
C VAL A 535 -36.20 7.94 26.93
N TYR A 536 -37.45 7.89 27.37
CA TYR A 536 -38.21 6.64 27.45
C TYR A 536 -39.38 6.65 26.47
N VAL A 537 -39.74 5.49 25.97
CA VAL A 537 -40.87 5.31 25.06
C VAL A 537 -42.18 5.44 25.84
N LYS A 538 -42.98 6.45 25.52
CA LYS A 538 -44.28 6.67 26.13
C LYS A 538 -45.41 5.95 25.39
N ASP A 539 -45.41 6.05 24.08
CA ASP A 539 -46.42 5.46 23.22
C ASP A 539 -45.85 5.12 21.84
N ILE A 540 -46.36 4.06 21.22
CA ILE A 540 -45.95 3.55 19.94
C ILE A 540 -47.17 3.47 19.02
N ASN A 541 -47.16 4.21 17.95
CA ASN A 541 -48.16 4.09 16.90
C ASN A 541 -47.60 3.26 15.72
N GLU A 542 -47.98 1.97 15.67
CA GLU A 542 -47.48 1.05 14.65
C GLU A 542 -47.94 1.38 13.23
N GLU A 543 -49.18 1.91 13.07
CA GLU A 543 -49.71 2.25 11.76
C GLU A 543 -48.97 3.42 11.12
N THR A 544 -48.71 4.47 11.88
CA THR A 544 -48.02 5.66 11.40
C THR A 544 -46.52 5.61 11.58
N LYS A 545 -46.00 4.55 12.23
CA LYS A 545 -44.57 4.37 12.61
C LYS A 545 -43.99 5.59 13.33
N LYS A 546 -44.78 6.15 14.27
CA LYS A 546 -44.39 7.29 15.11
C LYS A 546 -44.22 6.84 16.55
N ILE A 547 -43.19 7.35 17.20
CA ILE A 547 -42.89 7.08 18.62
C ILE A 547 -43.00 8.38 19.38
N SER A 548 -43.82 8.35 20.43
CA SER A 548 -43.91 9.42 21.42
C SER A 548 -42.92 9.12 22.55
N LEU A 549 -42.07 10.10 22.84
CA LEU A 549 -41.02 9.97 23.84
C LEU A 549 -41.31 10.86 25.04
N GLY A 550 -40.90 10.40 26.21
CA GLY A 550 -40.87 11.16 27.43
C GLY A 550 -39.44 11.46 27.84
N PHE A 551 -39.20 12.69 28.31
CA PHE A 551 -37.89 13.15 28.78
C PHE A 551 -37.91 13.42 30.31
N LYS A 552 -39.11 13.69 30.87
CA LYS A 552 -39.28 14.00 32.27
C LYS A 552 -38.77 12.89 33.17
N ASN A 553 -37.88 13.22 34.08
CA ASN A 553 -37.42 12.32 35.10
C ASN A 553 -38.48 12.21 36.24
N ALA A 554 -38.85 11.01 36.63
CA ALA A 554 -39.84 10.78 37.67
C ALA A 554 -39.38 11.34 39.04
N ASP A 555 -38.07 11.31 39.30
CA ASP A 555 -37.47 11.78 40.54
C ASP A 555 -37.50 13.31 40.68
N GLU A 556 -37.67 14.05 39.58
CA GLU A 556 -37.78 15.51 39.53
C GLU A 556 -39.24 15.99 39.52
N ASN A 557 -40.20 15.08 39.77
CA ASN A 557 -41.61 15.44 39.81
C ASN A 557 -41.87 16.44 40.99
N PRO A 558 -42.25 17.70 40.69
CA PRO A 558 -42.44 18.72 41.75
C PRO A 558 -43.46 18.30 42.82
N TRP A 559 -44.47 17.47 42.43
CA TRP A 559 -45.49 16.98 43.35
C TRP A 559 -44.96 15.90 44.32
N GLU A 560 -43.99 15.10 43.89
CA GLU A 560 -43.32 14.13 44.77
C GLU A 560 -42.32 14.84 45.70
N ILE A 561 -41.61 15.84 45.18
CA ILE A 561 -40.73 16.68 45.98
C ILE A 561 -41.56 17.40 47.07
N LEU A 562 -42.72 17.96 46.67
CA LEU A 562 -43.62 18.62 47.64
C LEU A 562 -44.09 17.64 48.72
N LYS A 563 -44.51 16.41 48.34
CA LYS A 563 -44.97 15.40 49.25
C LYS A 563 -43.89 14.97 50.26
N ASN A 564 -42.67 14.84 49.83
CA ASN A 564 -41.57 14.31 50.64
C ASN A 564 -40.86 15.39 51.48
N GLN A 565 -40.77 16.63 50.98
CA GLN A 565 -39.99 17.71 51.63
C GLN A 565 -40.85 18.75 52.31
N TYR A 566 -42.10 18.96 51.89
CA TYR A 566 -42.99 20.00 52.37
C TYR A 566 -44.38 19.48 52.77
N PRO A 567 -44.45 18.65 53.82
CA PRO A 567 -45.73 18.13 54.31
C PRO A 567 -46.61 19.25 54.85
N GLU A 568 -47.90 18.97 54.99
CA GLU A 568 -48.87 19.89 55.61
C GLU A 568 -48.36 20.40 56.97
N GLY A 569 -48.50 21.68 57.20
CA GLY A 569 -48.02 22.34 58.41
C GLY A 569 -46.61 22.94 58.27
N THR A 570 -45.88 22.70 57.20
CA THR A 570 -44.55 23.26 56.97
C THR A 570 -44.64 24.74 56.59
N VAL A 571 -43.72 25.55 57.10
CA VAL A 571 -43.55 26.96 56.69
C VAL A 571 -42.65 27.02 55.49
N VAL A 572 -43.11 27.65 54.40
CA VAL A 572 -42.41 27.78 53.12
C VAL A 572 -42.26 29.24 52.74
N LYS A 573 -41.15 29.54 52.06
CA LYS A 573 -40.98 30.82 51.38
C LYS A 573 -41.55 30.71 49.98
N ALA A 574 -42.63 31.43 49.73
CA ALA A 574 -43.31 31.41 48.45
C ALA A 574 -43.27 32.80 47.81
N THR A 575 -43.05 32.84 46.50
CA THR A 575 -42.99 34.10 45.74
C THR A 575 -44.35 34.36 45.07
N ILE A 576 -44.94 35.54 45.29
CA ILE A 576 -46.21 35.90 44.71
C ILE A 576 -46.11 36.01 43.19
N VAL A 577 -46.84 35.17 42.48
CA VAL A 577 -46.83 35.10 40.99
C VAL A 577 -48.01 35.87 40.39
N GLY A 578 -49.10 35.91 41.14
CA GLY A 578 -50.31 36.60 40.64
C GLY A 578 -51.29 36.95 41.76
N LEU A 579 -52.05 38.02 41.57
CA LEU A 579 -53.09 38.46 42.49
C LEU A 579 -54.43 38.40 41.83
N THR A 580 -55.43 37.86 42.52
CA THR A 580 -56.82 37.76 42.07
C THR A 580 -57.73 38.38 43.15
N SER A 581 -59.02 38.55 42.84
CA SER A 581 -60.00 39.12 43.75
C SER A 581 -60.24 38.27 44.99
N PHE A 582 -59.95 36.97 44.95
CA PHE A 582 -60.21 36.03 46.06
C PHE A 582 -58.92 35.54 46.75
N GLY A 583 -57.72 35.98 46.31
CA GLY A 583 -56.49 35.58 46.91
C GLY A 583 -55.24 35.84 46.07
N ALA A 584 -54.08 35.37 46.57
CA ALA A 584 -52.79 35.46 45.90
C ALA A 584 -52.25 34.07 45.52
N PHE A 585 -51.75 33.93 44.30
CA PHE A 585 -51.00 32.76 43.90
C PHE A 585 -49.55 32.97 44.23
N ALA A 586 -48.98 32.01 44.98
CA ALA A 586 -47.61 32.05 45.42
C ALA A 586 -46.90 30.79 44.97
N ASN A 587 -45.78 30.96 44.26
CA ASN A 587 -44.94 29.85 43.82
C ASN A 587 -44.11 29.31 44.99
N ILE A 588 -44.28 28.04 45.35
CA ILE A 588 -43.61 27.35 46.45
C ILE A 588 -42.30 26.73 45.97
N ILE A 589 -42.41 25.97 44.89
CA ILE A 589 -41.29 25.35 44.19
C ILE A 589 -41.53 25.48 42.68
N PRO A 590 -40.52 25.47 41.82
CA PRO A 590 -40.70 25.59 40.37
C PRO A 590 -41.76 24.60 39.86
N GLY A 591 -42.86 25.11 39.30
CA GLY A 591 -43.99 24.32 38.75
C GLY A 591 -45.14 24.04 39.73
N ILE A 592 -45.12 24.51 40.95
CA ILE A 592 -46.24 24.42 41.91
C ILE A 592 -46.55 25.78 42.50
N ASP A 593 -47.76 26.25 42.21
CA ASP A 593 -48.30 27.45 42.77
C ASP A 593 -49.36 27.11 43.85
N GLY A 594 -49.21 27.66 45.03
CA GLY A 594 -50.19 27.59 46.10
C GLY A 594 -51.12 28.81 46.10
N LEU A 595 -52.29 28.64 46.60
CA LEU A 595 -53.29 29.72 46.77
C LEU A 595 -53.28 30.17 48.20
N ILE A 596 -53.02 31.44 48.45
CA ILE A 596 -53.29 32.13 49.71
C ILE A 596 -54.63 32.82 49.55
N HIS A 597 -55.69 32.24 50.16
CA HIS A 597 -56.99 32.88 50.16
C HIS A 597 -56.98 34.23 50.88
N ILE A 598 -57.78 35.20 50.44
CA ILE A 598 -57.82 36.57 50.97
C ILE A 598 -57.97 36.59 52.52
N SER A 599 -58.72 35.65 53.06
CA SER A 599 -58.94 35.55 54.54
C SER A 599 -57.72 34.96 55.28
N GLN A 600 -56.72 34.47 54.58
CA GLN A 600 -55.52 33.86 55.11
C GLN A 600 -54.26 34.67 54.88
N ILE A 601 -54.39 35.93 54.38
CA ILE A 601 -53.27 36.83 54.13
C ILE A 601 -52.93 37.60 55.40
N ALA A 602 -53.93 38.20 56.10
CA ALA A 602 -53.72 39.03 57.31
C ALA A 602 -54.83 38.79 58.30
N ASN A 603 -54.63 39.24 59.56
CA ASN A 603 -55.62 39.21 60.64
C ASN A 603 -56.70 40.32 60.55
N LYS A 604 -56.48 41.32 59.66
CA LYS A 604 -57.43 42.39 59.37
C LYS A 604 -58.17 42.10 58.08
N ARG A 605 -59.43 42.48 58.05
CA ARG A 605 -60.23 42.39 56.84
C ARG A 605 -59.64 43.28 55.76
N ILE A 606 -59.16 42.69 54.68
CA ILE A 606 -58.62 43.41 53.50
C ILE A 606 -59.63 43.32 52.35
N GLU A 607 -59.77 44.44 51.63
CA GLU A 607 -60.70 44.49 50.47
C GLU A 607 -60.11 43.87 49.19
N LYS A 608 -58.80 43.99 49.02
CA LYS A 608 -58.06 43.42 47.88
C LYS A 608 -56.70 42.90 48.35
N PRO A 609 -56.27 41.74 47.86
CA PRO A 609 -54.94 41.18 48.13
C PRO A 609 -53.79 42.15 47.76
N ALA A 610 -54.00 42.97 46.72
CA ALA A 610 -53.02 44.00 46.30
C ALA A 610 -52.72 45.12 47.28
N ASP A 611 -53.56 45.25 48.35
CA ASP A 611 -53.34 46.25 49.35
C ASP A 611 -52.23 45.81 50.36
N VAL A 612 -51.89 44.52 50.36
CA VAL A 612 -50.92 43.96 51.37
C VAL A 612 -49.76 43.21 50.65
N LEU A 613 -49.99 42.69 49.44
CA LEU A 613 -49.02 41.87 48.68
C LEU A 613 -48.73 42.46 47.33
N SER A 614 -47.48 42.33 46.86
CA SER A 614 -47.04 42.76 45.56
C SER A 614 -46.58 41.53 44.73
N VAL A 615 -46.84 41.55 43.42
CA VAL A 615 -46.32 40.49 42.53
C VAL A 615 -44.81 40.53 42.47
N GLY A 616 -44.15 39.36 42.69
CA GLY A 616 -42.71 39.21 42.81
C GLY A 616 -42.19 39.27 44.24
N GLU A 617 -43.04 39.56 45.22
CA GLU A 617 -42.66 39.57 46.67
C GLU A 617 -42.55 38.15 47.21
N THR A 618 -41.52 37.87 48.02
CA THR A 618 -41.35 36.59 48.69
C THR A 618 -41.92 36.65 50.08
N VAL A 619 -42.89 35.83 50.35
CA VAL A 619 -43.61 35.79 51.64
C VAL A 619 -43.42 34.42 52.31
N GLU A 620 -43.42 34.43 53.63
CA GLU A 620 -43.47 33.19 54.42
C GLU A 620 -44.93 32.79 54.63
N ALA A 621 -45.28 31.58 54.24
CA ALA A 621 -46.63 31.05 54.41
C ALA A 621 -46.58 29.58 54.90
N LYS A 622 -47.57 29.20 55.71
CA LYS A 622 -47.72 27.82 56.18
C LYS A 622 -48.62 27.08 55.23
N ILE A 623 -48.22 25.86 54.85
CA ILE A 623 -49.07 24.95 54.07
C ILE A 623 -50.19 24.44 54.95
N THR A 624 -51.41 24.73 54.55
CA THR A 624 -52.61 24.33 55.35
C THR A 624 -53.26 23.04 54.83
N ALA A 625 -53.23 22.85 53.56
CA ALA A 625 -53.75 21.60 52.95
C ALA A 625 -53.12 21.39 51.57
N ILE A 626 -52.90 20.12 51.22
CA ILE A 626 -52.40 19.70 49.90
C ILE A 626 -53.41 18.73 49.29
N ASP A 627 -54.06 19.13 48.21
CA ASP A 627 -54.95 18.26 47.43
C ASP A 627 -54.16 17.70 46.24
N PHE A 628 -53.70 16.46 46.35
CA PHE A 628 -52.91 15.80 45.31
C PHE A 628 -53.77 15.42 44.09
N ASP A 629 -55.08 15.19 44.26
CA ASP A 629 -55.96 14.81 43.15
C ASP A 629 -56.32 16.01 42.28
N LYS A 630 -56.59 17.14 42.88
CA LYS A 630 -56.91 18.38 42.18
C LYS A 630 -55.66 19.23 41.93
N LYS A 631 -54.51 18.79 42.36
CA LYS A 631 -53.21 19.50 42.25
C LYS A 631 -53.28 20.93 42.76
N ARG A 632 -53.75 21.09 44.00
CA ARG A 632 -53.87 22.41 44.65
C ARG A 632 -53.19 22.41 46.02
N VAL A 633 -52.51 23.51 46.29
CA VAL A 633 -51.88 23.73 47.57
C VAL A 633 -52.47 25.00 48.20
N SER A 634 -52.98 24.86 49.42
CA SER A 634 -53.54 26.01 50.19
C SER A 634 -52.48 26.51 51.16
N LEU A 635 -52.28 27.80 51.18
CA LEU A 635 -51.28 28.50 51.99
C LEU A 635 -51.96 29.49 52.92
N SER A 636 -51.39 29.69 54.10
CA SER A 636 -51.83 30.69 55.03
C SER A 636 -50.67 31.46 55.60
N MET A 637 -50.66 32.79 55.46
CA MET A 637 -49.76 33.69 56.14
C MET A 637 -50.27 34.03 57.56
N ARG A 638 -51.58 34.05 57.70
CA ARG A 638 -52.23 34.32 59.00
C ARG A 638 -51.84 33.28 60.07
N ALA A 639 -51.59 32.03 59.71
CA ALA A 639 -51.18 30.98 60.63
C ALA A 639 -49.77 31.19 61.27
N LEU A 640 -49.00 32.18 60.77
CA LEU A 640 -47.67 32.56 61.27
C LEU A 640 -47.66 33.80 62.13
N LEU A 641 -48.82 34.52 62.24
CA LEU A 641 -48.92 35.71 63.05
C LEU A 641 -49.15 35.32 64.51
N PRO A 642 -48.62 36.14 65.52
CA PRO A 642 -48.77 35.83 66.92
C PRO A 642 -50.26 35.81 67.39
N GLU A 643 -50.60 34.97 68.38
CA GLU A 643 -51.98 34.76 68.85
C GLU A 643 -52.65 36.02 69.41
N ASP A 644 -51.92 37.00 69.92
CA ASP A 644 -52.45 38.27 70.47
C ASP A 644 -53.08 39.18 69.39
N GLU A 645 -52.90 38.91 68.12
CA GLU A 645 -53.53 39.65 67.02
C GLU A 645 -54.68 38.84 66.32
N GLN A 646 -55.08 37.70 66.90
CA GLN A 646 -56.15 36.85 66.31
C GLN A 646 -57.50 37.30 66.92
N ALA A 647 -58.29 38.06 66.17
CA ALA A 647 -59.69 38.27 66.48
C ALA A 647 -60.52 37.03 66.14
N PRO A 648 -61.52 36.61 66.97
CA PRO A 648 -62.25 35.38 66.80
C PRO A 648 -63.06 35.39 65.53
N ALA A 649 -62.96 34.30 64.78
CA ALA A 649 -63.80 34.03 63.63
C ALA A 649 -65.17 33.51 64.10
N GLU A 650 -66.18 34.43 64.07
CA GLU A 650 -67.57 34.02 64.15
C GLU A 650 -67.98 33.33 62.81
N ALA A 651 -68.66 32.25 63.00
CA ALA A 651 -69.33 31.37 62.09
C ALA A 651 -69.96 32.05 60.87
N ALA A 652 -69.71 31.48 59.68
CA ALA A 652 -70.68 31.48 58.62
C ALA A 652 -70.66 30.06 57.98
N GLU A 653 -71.34 29.15 58.66
CA GLU A 653 -72.12 28.10 58.03
C GLU A 653 -73.38 28.71 57.42
N GLU A 654 -73.85 28.10 56.33
CA GLU A 654 -75.05 28.32 55.55
C GLU A 654 -75.01 29.49 54.52
N VAL A 655 -74.92 29.20 53.24
CA VAL A 655 -76.03 28.84 52.36
C VAL A 655 -75.51 28.20 51.09
N ALA A 656 -75.88 26.97 50.93
CA ALA A 656 -76.21 26.06 49.88
C ALA A 656 -76.83 26.72 48.64
N GLU A 657 -76.60 26.12 47.59
CA GLU A 657 -77.26 25.67 46.35
C GLU A 657 -76.41 25.94 45.14
#